data_7180eb72c603450ae347dcd447e6122f
#
_entry.id   7180eb72c603450ae347dcd447e6122f
#
_cell.length_a   1.000
_cell.length_b   1.000
_cell.length_c   1.000
_cell.angle_alpha   90.00
_cell.angle_beta   90.00
_cell.angle_gamma   90.00
#
_symmetry.space_group_name_H-M   'P 1'
#
loop_
_entity.id
_entity.type
_entity.pdbx_description
1 polymer ?
#
loop_
_entity_poly.entity_id
_entity_poly.type
_entity_poly.pdbx_seq_one_letter_code
_entity_poly.pdbx_strand_id
1 'polypeptide(L)'
;GETVRVIEMQSEGGAAGAVHGSLQAGALTTTYTASQGLLLMIPNMYKIAGELLPCVFHVSARALAAHALNIFGDHADVYAARQTGFAMLASGSVQEVMDLSAVSHLTAIKSRVPFVNFFDGFRTSHEIQKIEELQMEDIKGLVDMDALQAFRDRALNSENPVTRGTAQNPDIYFQGREASNKFYDAVPDMVADYMDKISAITGRKYRPFDYYGAADAENIIIAMGSVTETIREVIDYENANGQKVGMIAVHLYRPFSAKYFMEAVPATVKRITVLDRTKEPGANGDPLYLDVRDIFYGQANAPVIVGGRYGMGSKDVTPSQIIAVYKNMERNEPKNQFTIGIEDDVTFRSLPAEADVKMTPAGTYEAKFYGLGSDGTVGANKNSIKIIGGATNKYCQAYFAYDSKKSGGFTASHLRFGDCPIRSTYLITTPDFVACHVPAYIHMYDVLKGLQKGGSFLLNSIWDEEETKKHLPNHMKRYLAENEINFYIINGTKTGQELGLGNRTNTIMQSAFFKITNVIPYEVAVSEMKHAIDKSYGKKGEAIVNMNYAAVDAGGKEGNLIKVTVPAEWKNLPDDEIKHDENRPEFIRNIVDVMNAQKGDDLPVSAFNGYEDGTFPAGTAKFEKRGIAVNVPEWQVENCIQCNQCAYVCPHAAIRPFLMSDEELAAAPAGTQAKPAIGKELAGYKFRIQVSPLDCTGCGNCADVCPAKTKALVMRPLESQMVEENRWEYMDKKVGYKKIVEPNNVKNSQFTQPLFEFSGACAGCGETPYIKLISQLFGERMMVANATGCSSIYGGSAPSTPYCTNYESGRGPAWANSLFEDNAEFGFGMAEGANRLRERVKRLAEENLNSFSADTQA
;
A
#
# COMPACT_ATOMS: atom_id res chain seq x y z
N GLY A 1 -10.14 -21.61 29.94
CA GLY A 1 -9.56 -20.28 29.93
C GLY A 1 -10.64 -19.21 29.78
N GLU A 2 -10.43 -18.06 30.35
CA GLU A 2 -11.34 -16.93 30.19
C GLU A 2 -11.23 -16.38 28.75
N THR A 3 -12.36 -15.97 28.19
CA THR A 3 -12.41 -15.34 26.88
C THR A 3 -11.90 -13.90 27.00
N VAL A 4 -10.87 -13.54 26.23
CA VAL A 4 -10.38 -12.16 26.16
C VAL A 4 -11.50 -11.27 25.59
N ARG A 5 -11.81 -10.19 26.29
CA ARG A 5 -12.78 -9.22 25.83
C ARG A 5 -12.13 -8.22 24.88
N VAL A 6 -12.64 -8.12 23.66
CA VAL A 6 -12.26 -7.10 22.67
C VAL A 6 -13.32 -6.01 22.67
N ILE A 7 -12.91 -4.75 22.77
CA ILE A 7 -13.79 -3.59 22.80
C ILE A 7 -13.33 -2.60 21.74
N GLU A 8 -14.25 -2.23 20.86
CA GLU A 8 -14.05 -1.19 19.85
C GLU A 8 -14.40 0.19 20.42
N MET A 9 -13.54 1.18 20.19
CA MET A 9 -13.72 2.55 20.67
C MET A 9 -13.87 3.50 19.47
N GLN A 10 -14.42 4.70 19.68
CA GLN A 10 -14.66 5.67 18.61
C GLN A 10 -13.36 6.31 18.06
N SER A 11 -12.28 6.31 18.84
CA SER A 11 -10.97 6.83 18.42
C SER A 11 -9.85 6.21 19.26
N GLU A 12 -8.61 6.34 18.78
CA GLU A 12 -7.42 5.85 19.47
C GLU A 12 -7.18 6.59 20.80
N GLY A 13 -7.50 7.87 20.87
CA GLY A 13 -7.46 8.63 22.14
C GLY A 13 -8.42 8.04 23.19
N GLY A 14 -9.64 7.68 22.77
CA GLY A 14 -10.61 6.98 23.61
C GLY A 14 -10.15 5.58 24.01
N ALA A 15 -9.54 4.84 23.09
CA ALA A 15 -8.97 3.52 23.36
C ALA A 15 -7.85 3.60 24.41
N ALA A 16 -6.91 4.56 24.26
CA ALA A 16 -5.84 4.77 25.25
C ALA A 16 -6.38 5.17 26.62
N GLY A 17 -7.45 5.99 26.66
CA GLY A 17 -8.17 6.33 27.89
C GLY A 17 -8.79 5.10 28.56
N ALA A 18 -9.41 4.21 27.78
CA ALA A 18 -9.97 2.96 28.27
C ALA A 18 -8.89 2.02 28.82
N VAL A 19 -7.74 1.89 28.11
CA VAL A 19 -6.57 1.14 28.59
C VAL A 19 -6.08 1.70 29.92
N HIS A 20 -5.90 3.02 30.01
CA HIS A 20 -5.46 3.69 31.23
C HIS A 20 -6.41 3.41 32.41
N GLY A 21 -7.71 3.58 32.21
CA GLY A 21 -8.72 3.27 33.24
C GLY A 21 -8.74 1.80 33.66
N SER A 22 -8.62 0.87 32.72
CA SER A 22 -8.54 -0.56 33.01
C SER A 22 -7.31 -0.92 33.85
N LEU A 23 -6.15 -0.35 33.53
CA LEU A 23 -4.91 -0.52 34.29
C LEU A 23 -5.02 0.06 35.72
N GLN A 24 -5.69 1.21 35.87
CA GLN A 24 -5.97 1.78 37.18
C GLN A 24 -6.79 0.86 38.08
N ALA A 25 -7.70 0.09 37.48
CA ALA A 25 -8.52 -0.90 38.16
C ALA A 25 -7.80 -2.25 38.39
N GLY A 26 -6.52 -2.38 38.04
CA GLY A 26 -5.70 -3.58 38.25
C GLY A 26 -5.88 -4.69 37.21
N ALA A 27 -6.49 -4.41 36.07
CA ALA A 27 -6.60 -5.36 34.96
C ALA A 27 -5.48 -5.16 33.93
N LEU A 28 -4.74 -6.23 33.62
CA LEU A 28 -3.77 -6.19 32.51
C LEU A 28 -4.53 -5.95 31.19
N THR A 29 -4.09 -4.96 30.47
CA THR A 29 -4.73 -4.51 29.23
C THR A 29 -3.68 -4.20 28.17
N THR A 30 -3.96 -4.55 26.92
CA THR A 30 -3.13 -4.25 25.76
C THR A 30 -3.95 -3.57 24.67
N THR A 31 -3.27 -2.91 23.74
CA THR A 31 -3.90 -2.31 22.56
C THR A 31 -3.02 -2.42 21.33
N TYR A 32 -3.64 -2.19 20.17
CA TYR A 32 -3.01 -2.28 18.85
C TYR A 32 -3.29 -1.00 18.10
N THR A 33 -2.25 -0.40 17.50
CA THR A 33 -2.39 0.88 16.78
C THR A 33 -1.31 1.07 15.73
N ALA A 34 -1.40 2.17 14.98
CA ALA A 34 -0.43 2.58 13.95
C ALA A 34 -0.61 4.06 13.59
N SER A 35 0.45 4.70 13.06
CA SER A 35 0.39 6.01 12.40
C SER A 35 -0.23 7.11 13.30
N GLN A 36 -1.15 7.92 12.76
CA GLN A 36 -1.85 8.98 13.52
C GLN A 36 -2.54 8.45 14.77
N GLY A 37 -3.03 7.20 14.74
CA GLY A 37 -3.65 6.58 15.90
C GLY A 37 -2.72 6.51 17.10
N LEU A 38 -1.44 6.16 16.90
CA LEU A 38 -0.44 6.18 17.97
C LEU A 38 -0.22 7.60 18.51
N LEU A 39 -0.21 8.61 17.62
CA LEU A 39 -0.05 10.00 18.03
C LEU A 39 -1.22 10.50 18.90
N LEU A 40 -2.44 10.08 18.58
CA LEU A 40 -3.63 10.40 19.39
C LEU A 40 -3.58 9.76 20.79
N MET A 41 -2.81 8.69 20.95
CA MET A 41 -2.60 8.03 22.26
C MET A 41 -1.53 8.70 23.13
N ILE A 42 -0.66 9.54 22.57
CA ILE A 42 0.52 10.12 23.26
C ILE A 42 0.18 10.76 24.60
N PRO A 43 -0.86 11.61 24.78
CA PRO A 43 -1.18 12.18 26.08
C PRO A 43 -1.45 11.13 27.15
N ASN A 44 -2.16 10.05 26.80
CA ASN A 44 -2.41 8.94 27.71
C ASN A 44 -1.17 8.08 27.94
N MET A 45 -0.29 7.94 26.95
CA MET A 45 0.99 7.23 27.12
C MET A 45 1.86 7.90 28.19
N TYR A 46 1.96 9.23 28.19
CA TYR A 46 2.66 9.96 29.27
C TYR A 46 2.04 9.67 30.65
N LYS A 47 0.72 9.58 30.74
CA LYS A 47 0.01 9.25 31.98
C LYS A 47 0.33 7.84 32.46
N ILE A 48 0.16 6.86 31.57
CA ILE A 48 0.40 5.42 31.86
C ILE A 48 1.85 5.20 32.30
N ALA A 49 2.81 5.78 31.59
CA ALA A 49 4.22 5.67 31.91
C ALA A 49 4.58 6.37 33.21
N GLY A 50 4.09 7.60 33.41
CA GLY A 50 4.33 8.37 34.64
C GLY A 50 3.73 7.73 35.89
N GLU A 51 2.68 6.95 35.75
CA GLU A 51 2.03 6.22 36.86
C GLU A 51 2.58 4.79 37.03
N LEU A 52 3.57 4.40 36.21
CA LEU A 52 4.23 3.09 36.24
C LEU A 52 3.23 1.92 36.16
N LEU A 53 2.33 1.98 35.16
CA LEU A 53 1.30 0.99 34.90
C LEU A 53 1.75 0.04 33.78
N PRO A 54 1.82 -1.29 34.05
CA PRO A 54 2.35 -2.27 33.10
C PRO A 54 1.33 -2.53 31.98
N CYS A 55 1.70 -2.23 30.75
CA CYS A 55 0.95 -2.62 29.56
C CYS A 55 1.86 -2.72 28.35
N VAL A 56 1.34 -3.27 27.24
CA VAL A 56 2.03 -3.32 25.97
C VAL A 56 1.12 -2.72 24.89
N PHE A 57 1.64 -1.77 24.13
CA PHE A 57 1.06 -1.28 22.89
C PHE A 57 1.76 -1.98 21.74
N HIS A 58 1.04 -2.77 20.98
CA HIS A 58 1.56 -3.38 19.76
C HIS A 58 1.37 -2.43 18.59
N VAL A 59 2.47 -2.03 17.97
CA VAL A 59 2.47 -1.01 16.91
C VAL A 59 3.01 -1.57 15.60
N SER A 60 2.15 -1.61 14.60
CA SER A 60 2.53 -1.82 13.21
C SER A 60 2.99 -0.47 12.66
N ALA A 61 4.29 -0.16 12.79
CA ALA A 61 4.86 1.15 12.55
C ALA A 61 4.63 1.65 11.12
N ARG A 62 4.07 2.85 10.97
CA ARG A 62 3.63 3.44 9.69
C ARG A 62 3.98 4.91 9.57
N ALA A 63 4.05 5.35 8.29
CA ALA A 63 4.24 6.75 7.96
C ALA A 63 3.16 7.65 8.58
N LEU A 64 3.53 8.87 8.89
CA LEU A 64 2.62 9.94 9.29
C LEU A 64 2.21 10.77 8.07
N ALA A 65 0.98 11.25 8.06
CA ALA A 65 0.54 12.22 7.07
C ALA A 65 1.38 13.50 7.19
N ALA A 66 1.97 13.92 6.07
CA ALA A 66 2.78 15.14 5.98
C ALA A 66 2.33 15.96 4.76
N HIS A 67 3.19 16.15 3.75
CA HIS A 67 2.80 16.76 2.47
C HIS A 67 1.73 15.96 1.72
N ALA A 68 1.65 14.66 1.97
CA ALA A 68 0.64 13.75 1.44
C ALA A 68 0.30 12.67 2.47
N LEU A 69 -0.86 12.03 2.33
CA LEU A 69 -1.20 10.81 3.08
C LEU A 69 -0.40 9.64 2.53
N ASN A 70 0.28 8.91 3.40
CA ASN A 70 0.88 7.62 3.07
C ASN A 70 0.45 6.60 4.11
N ILE A 71 -0.13 5.48 3.66
CA ILE A 71 -0.64 4.42 4.55
C ILE A 71 0.39 3.33 4.84
N PHE A 72 1.55 3.37 4.16
CA PHE A 72 2.56 2.33 4.22
C PHE A 72 3.54 2.51 5.38
N GLY A 73 4.48 1.58 5.53
CA GLY A 73 5.33 1.47 6.70
C GLY A 73 6.54 2.40 6.68
N ASP A 74 6.81 2.99 7.81
CA ASP A 74 8.10 3.53 8.26
C ASP A 74 8.06 3.71 9.79
N HIS A 75 9.07 4.37 10.38
CA HIS A 75 9.18 4.50 11.83
C HIS A 75 8.82 5.90 12.35
N ALA A 76 8.17 6.74 11.53
CA ALA A 76 7.86 8.12 11.93
C ALA A 76 6.95 8.19 13.17
N ASP A 77 5.97 7.30 13.27
CA ASP A 77 5.02 7.23 14.39
C ASP A 77 5.70 6.79 15.71
N VAL A 78 6.48 5.73 15.68
CA VAL A 78 7.18 5.23 16.88
C VAL A 78 8.27 6.20 17.34
N TYR A 79 8.97 6.85 16.42
CA TYR A 79 9.91 7.91 16.79
C TYR A 79 9.22 9.13 17.42
N ALA A 80 8.02 9.49 16.96
CA ALA A 80 7.24 10.57 17.60
C ALA A 80 6.85 10.21 19.03
N ALA A 81 6.62 8.93 19.34
CA ALA A 81 6.23 8.46 20.67
C ALA A 81 7.43 8.18 21.61
N ARG A 82 8.69 8.27 21.15
CA ARG A 82 9.89 7.88 21.93
C ARG A 82 10.10 8.60 23.25
N GLN A 83 9.48 9.78 23.42
CA GLN A 83 9.62 10.60 24.63
C GLN A 83 8.56 10.31 25.71
N THR A 84 7.59 9.43 25.43
CA THR A 84 6.43 9.22 26.32
C THR A 84 6.76 8.50 27.63
N GLY A 85 7.93 7.84 27.69
CA GLY A 85 8.33 7.00 28.80
C GLY A 85 7.95 5.52 28.64
N PHE A 86 7.38 5.12 27.50
CA PHE A 86 7.26 3.71 27.16
C PHE A 86 8.64 3.16 26.79
N ALA A 87 8.98 1.99 27.29
CA ALA A 87 10.08 1.20 26.75
C ALA A 87 9.72 0.73 25.33
N MET A 88 10.71 0.61 24.45
CA MET A 88 10.45 0.34 23.02
C MET A 88 11.25 -0.85 22.55
N LEU A 89 10.56 -1.90 22.11
CA LEU A 89 11.14 -3.13 21.62
C LEU A 89 10.79 -3.33 20.14
N ALA A 90 11.82 -3.42 19.28
CA ALA A 90 11.69 -3.56 17.82
C ALA A 90 11.87 -5.02 17.40
N SER A 91 11.04 -5.50 16.47
CA SER A 91 11.13 -6.83 15.88
C SER A 91 11.42 -6.73 14.38
N GLY A 92 12.34 -7.54 13.87
CA GLY A 92 12.76 -7.55 12.46
C GLY A 92 12.01 -8.54 11.57
N SER A 93 11.36 -9.56 12.14
CA SER A 93 10.64 -10.60 11.39
C SER A 93 9.35 -11.03 12.08
N VAL A 94 8.50 -11.78 11.38
CA VAL A 94 7.25 -12.34 11.97
C VAL A 94 7.55 -13.28 13.14
N GLN A 95 8.64 -14.06 13.06
CA GLN A 95 9.08 -14.91 14.18
C GLN A 95 9.52 -14.08 15.38
N GLU A 96 10.27 -13.01 15.16
CA GLU A 96 10.66 -12.10 16.25
C GLU A 96 9.47 -11.42 16.91
N VAL A 97 8.44 -11.06 16.14
CA VAL A 97 7.19 -10.49 16.70
C VAL A 97 6.55 -11.47 17.67
N MET A 98 6.50 -12.77 17.35
CA MET A 98 5.96 -13.81 18.27
C MET A 98 6.78 -13.87 19.56
N ASP A 99 8.09 -13.98 19.43
CA ASP A 99 8.99 -14.23 20.56
C ASP A 99 9.17 -12.99 21.45
N LEU A 100 9.40 -11.82 20.84
CA LEU A 100 9.66 -10.57 21.56
C LEU A 100 8.37 -9.92 22.14
N SER A 101 7.19 -10.26 21.61
CA SER A 101 5.94 -9.88 22.27
C SER A 101 5.85 -10.46 23.68
N ALA A 102 6.26 -11.73 23.88
CA ALA A 102 6.31 -12.33 25.20
C ALA A 102 7.30 -11.60 26.10
N VAL A 103 8.51 -11.27 25.61
CA VAL A 103 9.51 -10.50 26.37
C VAL A 103 8.95 -9.15 26.83
N SER A 104 8.25 -8.42 25.95
CA SER A 104 7.66 -7.10 26.29
C SER A 104 6.61 -7.19 27.38
N HIS A 105 5.69 -8.17 27.31
CA HIS A 105 4.67 -8.36 28.35
C HIS A 105 5.26 -8.78 29.69
N LEU A 106 6.18 -9.75 29.69
CA LEU A 106 6.82 -10.23 30.91
C LEU A 106 7.64 -9.14 31.59
N THR A 107 8.39 -8.37 30.78
CA THR A 107 9.19 -7.24 31.31
C THR A 107 8.30 -6.11 31.82
N ALA A 108 7.23 -5.76 31.13
CA ALA A 108 6.31 -4.71 31.60
C ALA A 108 5.73 -5.03 32.97
N ILE A 109 5.28 -6.27 33.18
CA ILE A 109 4.76 -6.71 34.50
C ILE A 109 5.83 -6.56 35.57
N LYS A 110 7.04 -7.04 35.33
CA LYS A 110 8.13 -7.05 36.32
C LYS A 110 8.70 -5.66 36.59
N SER A 111 8.91 -4.87 35.54
CA SER A 111 9.55 -3.54 35.65
C SER A 111 8.57 -2.42 36.04
N ARG A 112 7.26 -2.60 35.86
CA ARG A 112 6.22 -1.57 35.93
C ARG A 112 6.30 -0.51 34.83
N VAL A 113 7.25 -0.63 33.90
CA VAL A 113 7.39 0.29 32.76
C VAL A 113 6.56 -0.27 31.61
N PRO A 114 5.64 0.52 31.01
CA PRO A 114 4.89 0.09 29.83
C PRO A 114 5.78 -0.01 28.60
N PHE A 115 5.37 -0.86 27.62
CA PHE A 115 6.14 -1.13 26.40
C PHE A 115 5.37 -0.75 25.14
N VAL A 116 6.08 -0.22 24.16
CA VAL A 116 5.73 -0.29 22.74
C VAL A 116 6.49 -1.48 22.15
N ASN A 117 5.78 -2.52 21.73
CA ASN A 117 6.34 -3.60 20.92
C ASN A 117 5.98 -3.30 19.46
N PHE A 118 6.98 -2.91 18.65
CA PHE A 118 6.72 -2.48 17.28
C PHE A 118 7.48 -3.30 16.25
N PHE A 119 6.91 -3.33 15.08
CA PHE A 119 7.43 -3.98 13.88
C PHE A 119 6.99 -3.20 12.65
N ASP A 120 7.65 -3.43 11.53
CA ASP A 120 7.39 -2.67 10.31
C ASP A 120 5.97 -2.92 9.78
N GLY A 121 5.18 -1.86 9.69
CA GLY A 121 3.89 -1.85 9.04
C GLY A 121 4.01 -2.17 7.54
N PHE A 122 3.00 -2.82 7.00
CA PHE A 122 2.96 -3.33 5.63
C PHE A 122 4.07 -4.32 5.27
N ARG A 123 5.29 -4.20 5.77
CA ARG A 123 6.30 -5.23 5.52
C ARG A 123 6.08 -6.43 6.44
N THR A 124 6.44 -6.32 7.70
CA THR A 124 6.27 -7.44 8.65
C THR A 124 4.79 -7.74 8.94
N SER A 125 3.94 -6.70 9.07
CA SER A 125 2.52 -6.88 9.41
C SER A 125 1.68 -7.55 8.31
N HIS A 126 2.10 -7.49 7.05
CA HIS A 126 1.39 -8.09 5.91
C HIS A 126 2.14 -9.29 5.31
N GLU A 127 3.29 -9.63 5.85
CA GLU A 127 4.05 -10.79 5.43
C GLU A 127 3.43 -12.07 6.00
N ILE A 128 3.36 -13.11 5.20
CA ILE A 128 2.98 -14.46 5.65
C ILE A 128 4.25 -15.29 5.71
N GLN A 129 4.57 -15.77 6.91
CA GLN A 129 5.68 -16.69 7.14
C GLN A 129 5.20 -17.92 7.90
N LYS A 130 5.90 -19.03 7.72
CA LYS A 130 5.79 -20.20 8.58
C LYS A 130 6.69 -19.97 9.79
N ILE A 131 6.10 -19.89 10.99
CA ILE A 131 6.80 -19.63 12.25
C ILE A 131 6.57 -20.76 13.24
N GLU A 132 7.38 -20.81 14.27
CA GLU A 132 7.19 -21.65 15.46
C GLU A 132 6.46 -20.86 16.54
N GLU A 133 5.37 -21.41 17.04
CA GLU A 133 4.52 -20.78 18.05
C GLU A 133 5.04 -21.08 19.46
N LEU A 134 5.16 -20.07 20.30
CA LEU A 134 5.39 -20.24 21.74
C LEU A 134 4.16 -20.86 22.39
N GLN A 135 4.36 -21.89 23.21
CA GLN A 135 3.26 -22.52 23.92
C GLN A 135 2.85 -21.68 25.15
N MET A 136 1.56 -21.63 25.42
CA MET A 136 1.01 -20.83 26.52
C MET A 136 1.58 -21.25 27.90
N GLU A 137 1.84 -22.56 28.07
CA GLU A 137 2.42 -23.13 29.29
C GLU A 137 3.81 -22.59 29.56
N ASP A 138 4.64 -22.44 28.53
CA ASP A 138 5.99 -21.90 28.64
C ASP A 138 5.97 -20.44 29.08
N ILE A 139 5.10 -19.62 28.46
CA ILE A 139 4.95 -18.19 28.81
C ILE A 139 4.45 -18.06 30.25
N LYS A 140 3.45 -18.87 30.64
CA LYS A 140 2.86 -18.84 31.97
C LYS A 140 3.91 -19.14 33.06
N GLY A 141 4.84 -20.06 32.79
CA GLY A 141 5.93 -20.38 33.70
C GLY A 141 6.94 -19.24 33.93
N LEU A 142 6.97 -18.24 33.02
CA LEU A 142 7.90 -17.11 33.11
C LEU A 142 7.31 -15.88 33.81
N VAL A 143 6.00 -15.85 34.07
CA VAL A 143 5.34 -14.69 34.68
C VAL A 143 5.82 -14.52 36.12
N ASP A 144 6.30 -13.33 36.45
CA ASP A 144 6.60 -12.90 37.83
C ASP A 144 5.27 -12.66 38.57
N MET A 145 4.80 -13.70 39.30
CA MET A 145 3.50 -13.67 39.96
C MET A 145 3.46 -12.68 41.14
N ASP A 146 4.60 -12.44 41.79
CA ASP A 146 4.67 -11.44 42.88
C ASP A 146 4.55 -10.03 42.32
N ALA A 147 5.21 -9.73 41.20
CA ALA A 147 5.06 -8.45 40.51
C ALA A 147 3.63 -8.23 40.00
N LEU A 148 3.01 -9.29 39.48
CA LEU A 148 1.61 -9.25 39.04
C LEU A 148 0.65 -8.99 40.19
N GLN A 149 0.86 -9.68 41.33
CA GLN A 149 0.05 -9.46 42.53
C GLN A 149 0.25 -8.03 43.05
N ALA A 150 1.50 -7.57 43.15
CA ALA A 150 1.82 -6.18 43.55
C ALA A 150 1.19 -5.12 42.59
N PHE A 151 1.02 -5.41 41.34
CA PHE A 151 0.24 -4.54 40.43
C PHE A 151 -1.23 -4.49 40.82
N ARG A 152 -1.86 -5.65 41.09
CA ARG A 152 -3.26 -5.76 41.52
C ARG A 152 -3.49 -5.09 42.87
N ASP A 153 -2.56 -5.22 43.82
CA ASP A 153 -2.64 -4.60 45.16
C ASP A 153 -2.62 -3.05 45.11
N ARG A 154 -2.05 -2.49 44.00
CA ARG A 154 -2.04 -1.04 43.76
C ARG A 154 -3.28 -0.57 42.96
N ALA A 155 -4.22 -1.44 42.62
CA ALA A 155 -5.44 -1.05 41.93
C ALA A 155 -6.27 -0.05 42.79
N LEU A 156 -6.90 0.88 42.06
CA LEU A 156 -7.84 1.82 42.73
C LEU A 156 -9.10 1.02 43.16
N ASN A 157 -9.36 1.01 44.46
CA ASN A 157 -10.56 0.44 45.05
C ASN A 157 -10.93 1.18 46.35
N SER A 158 -12.19 1.08 46.77
CA SER A 158 -12.73 1.78 47.91
C SER A 158 -12.24 1.24 49.28
N GLU A 159 -11.73 0.00 49.29
CA GLU A 159 -11.19 -0.61 50.52
C GLU A 159 -9.78 -0.16 50.82
N ASN A 160 -9.04 0.30 49.79
CA ASN A 160 -7.71 0.90 49.91
C ASN A 160 -7.67 2.23 49.16
N PRO A 161 -8.27 3.28 49.72
CA PRO A 161 -8.46 4.56 49.03
C PRO A 161 -7.14 5.31 48.88
N VAL A 162 -6.77 5.61 47.65
CA VAL A 162 -5.62 6.45 47.28
C VAL A 162 -6.03 7.44 46.20
N THR A 163 -5.26 8.51 46.02
CA THR A 163 -5.40 9.44 44.92
C THR A 163 -4.21 9.29 43.96
N ARG A 164 -4.45 9.32 42.65
CA ARG A 164 -3.41 9.25 41.63
C ARG A 164 -3.66 10.28 40.55
N GLY A 165 -2.60 10.80 39.94
CA GLY A 165 -2.72 11.83 38.91
C GLY A 165 -3.10 13.21 39.46
N THR A 166 -2.69 13.52 40.67
CA THR A 166 -2.94 14.82 41.33
C THR A 166 -2.20 15.96 40.65
N ALA A 167 -2.70 17.18 40.81
CA ALA A 167 -1.96 18.39 40.43
C ALA A 167 -0.78 18.57 41.37
N GLN A 168 0.40 18.85 40.82
CA GLN A 168 1.62 19.13 41.60
C GLN A 168 2.19 20.49 41.19
N ASN A 169 2.64 21.25 42.18
CA ASN A 169 3.25 22.55 41.95
C ASN A 169 4.75 22.43 41.59
N PRO A 170 5.38 23.53 41.16
CA PRO A 170 6.78 23.56 40.73
C PRO A 170 7.79 23.03 41.77
N ASP A 171 7.46 23.11 43.05
CA ASP A 171 8.31 22.70 44.15
C ASP A 171 8.53 21.19 44.28
N ILE A 172 7.60 20.35 43.73
CA ILE A 172 7.67 18.88 43.88
C ILE A 172 7.60 18.09 42.56
N TYR A 173 7.09 18.68 41.48
CA TYR A 173 6.87 17.97 40.22
C TYR A 173 8.15 17.34 39.64
N PHE A 174 9.25 18.10 39.66
CA PHE A 174 10.54 17.62 39.11
C PHE A 174 11.08 16.43 39.93
N GLN A 175 11.07 16.50 41.24
CA GLN A 175 11.49 15.38 42.09
C GLN A 175 10.64 14.13 41.83
N GLY A 176 9.34 14.30 41.64
CA GLY A 176 8.45 13.17 41.26
C GLY A 176 8.82 12.56 39.95
N ARG A 177 9.23 13.35 38.93
CA ARG A 177 9.72 12.85 37.64
C ARG A 177 11.02 12.04 37.79
N GLU A 178 12.00 12.54 38.56
CA GLU A 178 13.28 11.87 38.78
C GLU A 178 13.15 10.59 39.62
N ALA A 179 12.18 10.47 40.52
CA ALA A 179 11.95 9.28 41.33
C ALA A 179 11.67 7.99 40.52
N SER A 180 11.28 8.15 39.25
CA SER A 180 11.03 7.03 38.35
C SER A 180 12.30 6.44 37.70
N ASN A 181 13.45 7.13 37.73
CA ASN A 181 14.69 6.74 37.04
C ASN A 181 15.10 5.30 37.32
N LYS A 182 15.04 4.87 38.59
CA LYS A 182 15.41 3.52 39.02
C LYS A 182 14.63 2.39 38.30
N PHE A 183 13.40 2.67 37.85
CA PHE A 183 12.61 1.68 37.10
C PHE A 183 13.12 1.55 35.68
N TYR A 184 13.46 2.69 35.03
CA TYR A 184 14.01 2.71 33.67
C TYR A 184 15.43 2.13 33.63
N ASP A 185 16.28 2.41 34.61
CA ASP A 185 17.65 1.90 34.73
C ASP A 185 17.67 0.36 34.80
N ALA A 186 16.63 -0.25 35.38
CA ALA A 186 16.52 -1.70 35.56
C ALA A 186 15.97 -2.41 34.29
N VAL A 187 15.32 -1.74 33.36
CA VAL A 187 14.66 -2.35 32.19
C VAL A 187 15.63 -3.12 31.31
N PRO A 188 16.83 -2.63 30.93
CA PRO A 188 17.72 -3.34 30.02
C PRO A 188 18.15 -4.71 30.56
N ASP A 189 18.48 -4.81 31.85
CA ASP A 189 18.85 -6.08 32.47
C ASP A 189 17.67 -7.05 32.55
N MET A 190 16.45 -6.58 32.80
CA MET A 190 15.25 -7.40 32.81
C MET A 190 14.89 -7.89 31.40
N VAL A 191 15.01 -7.04 30.36
CA VAL A 191 14.83 -7.44 28.95
C VAL A 191 15.84 -8.52 28.56
N ALA A 192 17.11 -8.35 28.89
CA ALA A 192 18.15 -9.33 28.61
C ALA A 192 17.86 -10.68 29.29
N ASP A 193 17.44 -10.68 30.56
CA ASP A 193 17.04 -11.87 31.30
C ASP A 193 15.87 -12.62 30.65
N TYR A 194 14.81 -11.91 30.25
CA TYR A 194 13.69 -12.53 29.56
C TYR A 194 14.04 -12.98 28.12
N MET A 195 14.90 -12.26 27.41
CA MET A 195 15.44 -12.71 26.12
C MET A 195 16.22 -14.02 26.28
N ASP A 196 17.04 -14.17 27.32
CA ASP A 196 17.76 -15.43 27.64
C ASP A 196 16.77 -16.58 27.92
N LYS A 197 15.73 -16.33 28.70
CA LYS A 197 14.69 -17.32 29.01
C LYS A 197 13.92 -17.79 27.79
N ILE A 198 13.51 -16.86 26.93
CA ILE A 198 12.85 -17.17 25.65
C ILE A 198 13.83 -17.91 24.72
N SER A 199 15.10 -17.49 24.68
CA SER A 199 16.14 -18.19 23.89
C SER A 199 16.33 -19.63 24.35
N ALA A 200 16.27 -19.89 25.66
CA ALA A 200 16.38 -21.24 26.21
C ALA A 200 15.21 -22.16 25.83
N ILE A 201 14.00 -21.60 25.67
CA ILE A 201 12.80 -22.34 25.25
C ILE A 201 12.83 -22.61 23.75
N THR A 202 13.15 -21.57 22.95
CA THR A 202 12.99 -21.60 21.49
C THR A 202 14.25 -22.06 20.73
N GLY A 203 15.41 -22.00 21.38
CA GLY A 203 16.71 -22.19 20.72
C GLY A 203 17.18 -20.99 19.87
N ARG A 204 16.33 -19.97 19.68
CA ARG A 204 16.67 -18.73 18.99
C ARG A 204 17.29 -17.75 19.99
N LYS A 205 18.41 -17.13 19.61
CA LYS A 205 19.13 -16.20 20.50
C LYS A 205 18.69 -14.77 20.26
N TYR A 206 18.35 -14.07 21.32
CA TYR A 206 17.99 -12.65 21.32
C TYR A 206 18.82 -11.87 22.33
N ARG A 207 19.15 -10.64 21.96
CA ARG A 207 19.86 -9.66 22.81
C ARG A 207 19.22 -8.28 22.64
N PRO A 208 19.34 -7.36 23.62
CA PRO A 208 18.92 -5.96 23.44
C PRO A 208 19.53 -5.28 22.22
N PHE A 209 20.78 -5.60 21.92
CA PHE A 209 21.53 -5.26 20.70
C PHE A 209 22.18 -6.54 20.20
N ASP A 210 21.81 -6.98 19.03
CA ASP A 210 22.20 -8.29 18.52
C ASP A 210 23.21 -8.14 17.37
N TYR A 211 24.46 -8.56 17.62
CA TYR A 211 25.50 -8.51 16.59
C TYR A 211 25.40 -9.70 15.65
N TYR A 212 25.54 -9.43 14.35
CA TYR A 212 25.64 -10.44 13.30
C TYR A 212 26.74 -10.08 12.30
N GLY A 213 27.63 -11.02 11.96
CA GLY A 213 28.67 -10.83 10.95
C GLY A 213 30.04 -11.39 11.35
N ALA A 214 31.10 -10.91 10.67
CA ALA A 214 32.47 -11.33 10.95
C ALA A 214 32.90 -10.86 12.35
N ALA A 215 33.58 -11.75 13.12
CA ALA A 215 34.00 -11.42 14.48
C ALA A 215 35.07 -10.28 14.52
N ASP A 216 35.75 -10.06 13.40
CA ASP A 216 36.76 -9.01 13.19
C ASP A 216 36.31 -7.96 12.16
N ALA A 217 35.00 -7.69 12.10
CA ALA A 217 34.44 -6.67 11.20
C ALA A 217 35.01 -5.28 11.52
N GLU A 218 35.40 -4.56 10.48
CA GLU A 218 35.83 -3.15 10.58
C GLU A 218 34.68 -2.17 10.21
N ASN A 219 33.72 -2.62 9.41
CA ASN A 219 32.57 -1.86 8.92
C ASN A 219 31.28 -2.53 9.39
N ILE A 220 30.45 -1.80 10.13
CA ILE A 220 29.15 -2.32 10.58
C ILE A 220 28.00 -1.36 10.26
N ILE A 221 26.83 -1.92 10.03
CA ILE A 221 25.57 -1.19 9.95
C ILE A 221 24.80 -1.34 11.26
N ILE A 222 24.15 -0.29 11.71
CA ILE A 222 23.22 -0.31 12.85
C ILE A 222 21.85 0.03 12.32
N ALA A 223 20.86 -0.83 12.59
CA ALA A 223 19.50 -0.64 12.12
C ALA A 223 18.50 -1.36 13.03
N MET A 224 17.21 -1.08 12.86
CA MET A 224 16.12 -1.81 13.53
C MET A 224 14.99 -2.11 12.55
N GLY A 225 14.14 -3.07 12.89
CA GLY A 225 13.03 -3.51 12.05
C GLY A 225 13.44 -4.46 10.93
N SER A 226 12.59 -4.61 9.92
CA SER A 226 12.70 -5.66 8.90
C SER A 226 13.95 -5.57 8.01
N VAL A 227 14.55 -4.40 7.86
CA VAL A 227 15.78 -4.21 7.06
C VAL A 227 16.94 -5.05 7.61
N THR A 228 16.93 -5.37 8.92
CA THR A 228 17.98 -6.21 9.54
C THR A 228 18.07 -7.59 8.90
N GLU A 229 16.94 -8.15 8.45
CA GLU A 229 16.93 -9.44 7.75
C GLU A 229 17.57 -9.34 6.36
N THR A 230 17.28 -8.28 5.58
CA THR A 230 17.98 -8.02 4.31
C THR A 230 19.49 -7.81 4.52
N ILE A 231 19.87 -7.07 5.56
CA ILE A 231 21.28 -6.83 5.87
C ILE A 231 21.99 -8.15 6.22
N ARG A 232 21.35 -9.09 6.93
CA ARG A 232 21.92 -10.43 7.22
C ARG A 232 22.25 -11.19 5.93
N GLU A 233 21.38 -11.19 4.93
CA GLU A 233 21.65 -11.82 3.63
C GLU A 233 22.86 -11.17 2.93
N VAL A 234 22.95 -9.85 2.96
CA VAL A 234 24.09 -9.12 2.38
C VAL A 234 25.39 -9.45 3.12
N ILE A 235 25.37 -9.52 4.45
CA ILE A 235 26.54 -9.89 5.26
C ILE A 235 27.02 -11.31 4.91
N ASP A 236 26.12 -12.27 4.80
CA ASP A 236 26.47 -13.63 4.41
C ASP A 236 27.13 -13.67 3.03
N TYR A 237 26.59 -12.91 2.05
CA TYR A 237 27.14 -12.79 0.72
C TYR A 237 28.52 -12.08 0.71
N GLU A 238 28.64 -10.91 1.33
CA GLU A 238 29.87 -10.13 1.35
C GLU A 238 31.01 -10.87 2.07
N ASN A 239 30.72 -11.50 3.22
CA ASN A 239 31.71 -12.25 3.98
C ASN A 239 32.14 -13.54 3.24
N ALA A 240 31.24 -14.19 2.51
CA ALA A 240 31.58 -15.31 1.62
C ALA A 240 32.48 -14.88 0.45
N ASN A 241 32.42 -13.61 0.04
CA ASN A 241 33.29 -13.01 -0.96
C ASN A 241 34.56 -12.34 -0.39
N GLY A 242 34.87 -12.60 0.88
CA GLY A 242 36.14 -12.20 1.53
C GLY A 242 36.10 -10.81 2.19
N GLN A 243 34.94 -10.18 2.27
CA GLN A 243 34.75 -8.96 3.08
C GLN A 243 34.68 -9.33 4.58
N LYS A 244 34.80 -8.31 5.43
CA LYS A 244 34.67 -8.46 6.91
C LYS A 244 33.67 -7.41 7.40
N VAL A 245 32.41 -7.69 7.18
CA VAL A 245 31.32 -6.79 7.52
C VAL A 245 30.39 -7.40 8.55
N GLY A 246 29.66 -6.54 9.25
CA GLY A 246 28.67 -6.95 10.23
C GLY A 246 27.59 -5.90 10.44
N MET A 247 26.64 -6.22 11.32
CA MET A 247 25.63 -5.27 11.78
C MET A 247 25.29 -5.48 13.25
N ILE A 248 24.66 -4.46 13.84
CA ILE A 248 23.94 -4.56 15.11
C ILE A 248 22.47 -4.32 14.81
N ALA A 249 21.63 -5.32 15.08
CA ALA A 249 20.18 -5.17 15.11
C ALA A 249 19.79 -4.61 16.49
N VAL A 250 19.06 -3.47 16.47
CA VAL A 250 18.56 -2.84 17.69
C VAL A 250 17.19 -3.42 18.01
N HIS A 251 17.08 -4.21 19.08
CA HIS A 251 15.80 -4.67 19.61
C HIS A 251 15.29 -3.73 20.70
N LEU A 252 16.07 -3.41 21.72
CA LEU A 252 15.69 -2.45 22.76
C LEU A 252 16.13 -1.03 22.38
N TYR A 253 15.21 -0.26 21.82
CA TYR A 253 15.48 1.13 21.43
C TYR A 253 15.34 2.11 22.61
N ARG A 254 14.41 1.88 23.54
CA ARG A 254 14.25 2.64 24.78
C ARG A 254 13.98 1.71 25.97
N PRO A 255 14.66 1.89 27.10
CA PRO A 255 15.84 2.75 27.32
C PRO A 255 17.03 2.33 26.44
N PHE A 256 17.77 3.29 25.86
CA PHE A 256 18.96 2.99 25.07
C PHE A 256 20.14 2.71 26.01
N SER A 257 20.57 1.43 26.09
CA SER A 257 21.59 1.00 27.03
C SER A 257 22.98 1.04 26.43
N ALA A 258 23.81 2.00 26.83
CA ALA A 258 25.21 2.07 26.42
C ALA A 258 25.98 0.80 26.79
N LYS A 259 25.70 0.15 27.94
CA LYS A 259 26.30 -1.11 28.37
C LYS A 259 26.10 -2.20 27.32
N TYR A 260 24.87 -2.56 27.04
CA TYR A 260 24.55 -3.65 26.11
C TYR A 260 24.91 -3.32 24.67
N PHE A 261 24.83 -2.04 24.29
CA PHE A 261 25.26 -1.59 22.96
C PHE A 261 26.77 -1.81 22.77
N MET A 262 27.62 -1.35 23.74
CA MET A 262 29.05 -1.49 23.65
C MET A 262 29.53 -2.95 23.77
N GLU A 263 28.81 -3.80 24.49
CA GLU A 263 29.07 -5.25 24.53
C GLU A 263 28.85 -5.90 23.14
N ALA A 264 27.96 -5.36 22.31
CA ALA A 264 27.67 -5.87 20.95
C ALA A 264 28.66 -5.35 19.90
N VAL A 265 29.38 -4.25 20.13
CA VAL A 265 30.30 -3.64 19.14
C VAL A 265 31.64 -4.43 19.11
N PRO A 266 32.03 -5.04 17.97
CA PRO A 266 33.35 -5.65 17.83
C PRO A 266 34.49 -4.65 18.06
N ALA A 267 35.54 -5.07 18.75
CA ALA A 267 36.67 -4.20 19.07
C ALA A 267 37.45 -3.69 17.83
N THR A 268 37.27 -4.33 16.70
CA THR A 268 37.90 -4.01 15.41
C THR A 268 37.17 -2.93 14.60
N VAL A 269 35.99 -2.49 15.03
CA VAL A 269 35.14 -1.57 14.29
C VAL A 269 35.80 -0.20 14.12
N LYS A 270 35.93 0.26 12.89
CA LYS A 270 36.49 1.56 12.49
C LYS A 270 35.43 2.49 11.93
N ARG A 271 34.36 1.94 11.32
CA ARG A 271 33.31 2.71 10.65
C ARG A 271 31.94 2.13 10.97
N ILE A 272 31.02 3.01 11.24
CA ILE A 272 29.62 2.68 11.55
C ILE A 272 28.71 3.49 10.62
N THR A 273 27.78 2.82 9.98
CA THR A 273 26.64 3.47 9.36
C THR A 273 25.38 3.17 10.15
N VAL A 274 24.65 4.20 10.51
CA VAL A 274 23.33 4.06 11.16
C VAL A 274 22.24 4.32 10.13
N LEU A 275 21.31 3.38 9.97
CA LEU A 275 20.17 3.51 9.06
C LEU A 275 18.89 3.80 9.86
N ASP A 276 18.29 4.95 9.57
CA ASP A 276 17.01 5.39 10.12
C ASP A 276 15.90 5.30 9.05
N ARG A 277 14.77 4.67 9.42
CA ARG A 277 13.59 4.58 8.56
C ARG A 277 12.63 5.74 8.83
N THR A 278 13.17 6.93 8.87
CA THR A 278 12.44 8.18 9.11
C THR A 278 13.21 9.38 8.58
N LYS A 279 12.55 10.53 8.58
CA LYS A 279 13.17 11.84 8.38
C LYS A 279 12.67 12.78 9.47
N GLU A 280 13.58 13.29 10.30
CA GLU A 280 13.29 14.36 11.26
C GLU A 280 13.69 15.72 10.64
N PRO A 281 12.74 16.49 10.09
CA PRO A 281 13.08 17.75 9.42
C PRO A 281 13.69 18.76 10.40
N GLY A 282 14.85 19.35 9.98
CA GLY A 282 15.53 20.37 10.78
C GLY A 282 16.47 19.84 11.86
N ALA A 283 16.53 18.51 12.10
CA ALA A 283 17.49 17.91 13.02
C ALA A 283 18.88 17.77 12.39
N ASN A 284 19.92 17.71 13.23
CA ASN A 284 21.30 17.46 12.81
C ASN A 284 21.56 15.98 12.41
N GLY A 285 20.57 15.14 12.48
CA GLY A 285 20.56 13.73 12.13
C GLY A 285 19.27 13.09 12.58
N ASP A 286 19.01 11.89 12.11
CA ASP A 286 17.81 11.15 12.49
C ASP A 286 18.01 10.45 13.85
N PRO A 287 16.96 10.04 14.57
CA PRO A 287 17.03 9.76 16.00
C PRO A 287 18.01 8.65 16.40
N LEU A 288 18.01 7.48 15.71
CA LEU A 288 18.92 6.39 16.05
C LEU A 288 20.39 6.78 15.80
N TYR A 289 20.64 7.49 14.70
CA TYR A 289 21.99 8.00 14.40
C TYR A 289 22.51 8.94 15.49
N LEU A 290 21.67 9.81 16.04
CA LEU A 290 22.07 10.70 17.12
C LEU A 290 22.33 9.93 18.42
N ASP A 291 21.50 8.96 18.78
CA ASP A 291 21.68 8.10 19.96
C ASP A 291 23.03 7.34 19.89
N VAL A 292 23.34 6.75 18.73
CA VAL A 292 24.60 6.02 18.53
C VAL A 292 25.81 6.95 18.62
N ARG A 293 25.73 8.14 18.01
CA ARG A 293 26.82 9.13 18.09
C ARG A 293 27.12 9.56 19.51
N ASP A 294 26.09 9.77 20.32
CA ASP A 294 26.22 10.21 21.71
C ASP A 294 27.02 9.20 22.55
N ILE A 295 26.82 7.91 22.35
CA ILE A 295 27.57 6.86 23.07
C ILE A 295 29.09 6.96 22.82
N PHE A 296 29.51 7.35 21.63
CA PHE A 296 30.92 7.48 21.28
C PHE A 296 31.49 8.88 21.54
N TYR A 297 30.65 9.84 21.98
CA TYR A 297 31.11 11.20 22.28
C TYR A 297 32.17 11.20 23.37
N GLY A 298 33.29 11.86 23.09
CA GLY A 298 34.41 11.97 24.02
C GLY A 298 35.32 10.75 24.09
N GLN A 299 35.09 9.69 23.32
CA GLN A 299 36.00 8.52 23.24
C GLN A 299 37.15 8.84 22.28
N ALA A 300 38.40 8.57 22.73
CA ALA A 300 39.60 8.92 21.96
C ALA A 300 39.69 8.14 20.63
N ASN A 301 39.16 6.94 20.56
CA ASN A 301 39.22 6.06 19.38
C ASN A 301 37.80 5.78 18.82
N ALA A 302 36.95 6.78 18.85
CA ALA A 302 35.61 6.66 18.27
C ALA A 302 35.68 6.30 16.77
N PRO A 303 34.86 5.35 16.29
CA PRO A 303 34.75 5.06 14.87
C PRO A 303 34.21 6.25 14.10
N VAL A 304 34.42 6.27 12.78
CA VAL A 304 33.72 7.22 11.89
C VAL A 304 32.25 6.79 11.81
N ILE A 305 31.34 7.68 12.19
CA ILE A 305 29.90 7.36 12.24
C ILE A 305 29.15 8.25 11.25
N VAL A 306 28.42 7.63 10.31
CA VAL A 306 27.56 8.30 9.33
C VAL A 306 26.13 7.80 9.42
N GLY A 307 25.17 8.66 9.08
CA GLY A 307 23.76 8.34 9.06
C GLY A 307 23.21 8.22 7.62
N GLY A 308 22.23 7.38 7.43
CA GLY A 308 21.50 7.22 6.18
C GLY A 308 20.02 6.98 6.39
N ARG A 309 19.21 7.43 5.43
CA ARG A 309 17.75 7.25 5.41
C ARG A 309 17.36 6.22 4.39
N TYR A 310 16.34 5.41 4.73
CA TYR A 310 15.84 4.36 3.85
C TYR A 310 14.35 4.11 4.06
N GLY A 311 13.70 3.46 3.10
CA GLY A 311 12.47 2.72 3.26
C GLY A 311 11.24 3.51 3.72
N MET A 312 11.25 4.85 3.64
CA MET A 312 10.11 5.68 4.03
C MET A 312 8.90 5.36 3.16
N GLY A 313 7.71 5.29 3.77
CA GLY A 313 6.48 4.95 3.08
C GLY A 313 6.54 3.60 2.35
N SER A 314 7.26 2.61 2.91
CA SER A 314 7.51 1.28 2.33
C SER A 314 8.27 1.28 1.00
N LYS A 315 9.08 2.32 0.71
CA LYS A 315 10.03 2.22 -0.41
C LYS A 315 10.87 0.95 -0.21
N ASP A 316 10.95 0.12 -1.25
CA ASP A 316 11.65 -1.17 -1.15
C ASP A 316 13.15 -0.98 -0.89
N VAL A 317 13.74 -1.91 -0.11
CA VAL A 317 15.16 -1.86 0.26
C VAL A 317 15.82 -3.15 -0.20
N THR A 318 16.50 -3.06 -1.33
CA THR A 318 17.13 -4.22 -1.98
C THR A 318 18.54 -4.50 -1.44
N PRO A 319 19.03 -5.73 -1.59
CA PRO A 319 20.42 -6.06 -1.27
C PRO A 319 21.45 -5.16 -1.96
N SER A 320 21.23 -4.78 -3.21
CA SER A 320 22.13 -3.89 -3.98
C SER A 320 22.30 -2.51 -3.31
N GLN A 321 21.25 -2.00 -2.69
CA GLN A 321 21.30 -0.75 -1.93
C GLN A 321 22.10 -0.90 -0.63
N ILE A 322 21.98 -2.03 0.06
CA ILE A 322 22.77 -2.33 1.28
C ILE A 322 24.26 -2.51 0.94
N ILE A 323 24.60 -3.14 -0.19
CA ILE A 323 25.98 -3.19 -0.68
C ILE A 323 26.53 -1.77 -0.88
N ALA A 324 25.74 -0.87 -1.48
CA ALA A 324 26.16 0.52 -1.66
C ALA A 324 26.44 1.23 -0.32
N VAL A 325 25.73 0.86 0.76
CA VAL A 325 25.99 1.38 2.11
C VAL A 325 27.35 0.91 2.61
N TYR A 326 27.69 -0.39 2.48
CA TYR A 326 29.04 -0.88 2.84
C TYR A 326 30.14 -0.22 2.02
N LYS A 327 29.96 -0.07 0.70
CA LYS A 327 30.90 0.64 -0.19
C LYS A 327 31.06 2.12 0.18
N ASN A 328 30.01 2.77 0.65
CA ASN A 328 30.13 4.15 1.15
C ASN A 328 31.10 4.22 2.33
N MET A 329 31.08 3.24 3.24
CA MET A 329 32.02 3.21 4.38
C MET A 329 33.48 3.02 3.96
N GLU A 330 33.77 2.42 2.81
CA GLU A 330 35.10 2.23 2.29
C GLU A 330 35.76 3.52 1.75
N ARG A 331 34.98 4.57 1.51
CA ARG A 331 35.47 5.86 1.01
C ARG A 331 36.34 6.54 2.06
N ASN A 332 37.33 7.33 1.62
CA ASN A 332 38.13 8.17 2.52
C ASN A 332 37.24 9.14 3.32
N GLU A 333 36.23 9.70 2.66
CA GLU A 333 35.21 10.56 3.23
C GLU A 333 33.84 9.94 2.94
N PRO A 334 33.29 9.11 3.84
CA PRO A 334 31.98 8.53 3.66
C PRO A 334 30.91 9.62 3.64
N LYS A 335 29.97 9.53 2.68
CA LYS A 335 28.83 10.43 2.63
C LYS A 335 27.97 10.24 3.89
N ASN A 336 27.66 11.34 4.56
CA ASN A 336 26.79 11.37 5.74
C ASN A 336 25.40 11.94 5.39
N GLN A 337 24.37 11.56 6.14
CA GLN A 337 22.97 11.92 5.88
C GLN A 337 22.52 11.58 4.45
N PHE A 338 22.99 10.46 3.96
CA PHE A 338 22.64 9.98 2.63
C PHE A 338 21.23 9.35 2.59
N THR A 339 20.76 9.07 1.38
CA THR A 339 19.53 8.31 1.10
C THR A 339 19.85 7.11 0.22
N ILE A 340 19.11 6.04 0.38
CA ILE A 340 19.06 4.87 -0.53
C ILE A 340 17.64 4.61 -1.00
N GLY A 341 17.50 3.99 -2.18
CA GLY A 341 16.21 3.66 -2.77
C GLY A 341 15.55 4.77 -3.59
N ILE A 342 16.16 5.96 -3.64
CA ILE A 342 15.72 7.10 -4.46
C ILE A 342 16.92 7.75 -5.14
N GLU A 343 16.67 8.52 -6.20
CA GLU A 343 17.65 9.40 -6.82
C GLU A 343 17.40 10.86 -6.40
N ASP A 344 18.27 11.39 -5.55
CA ASP A 344 18.22 12.78 -5.12
C ASP A 344 19.19 13.64 -5.96
N ASP A 345 18.70 14.15 -7.06
CA ASP A 345 19.38 15.04 -7.99
C ASP A 345 19.24 16.53 -7.63
N VAL A 346 18.58 16.84 -6.50
CA VAL A 346 18.38 18.19 -5.98
C VAL A 346 19.39 18.53 -4.89
N THR A 347 19.52 17.66 -3.88
CA THR A 347 20.48 17.85 -2.78
C THR A 347 21.65 16.88 -2.82
N PHE A 348 21.66 15.96 -3.80
CA PHE A 348 22.74 15.02 -4.11
C PHE A 348 23.10 14.09 -2.93
N ARG A 349 22.12 13.68 -2.16
CA ARG A 349 22.33 12.84 -0.96
C ARG A 349 22.28 11.34 -1.25
N SER A 350 21.77 10.92 -2.39
CA SER A 350 21.63 9.48 -2.68
C SER A 350 22.98 8.79 -2.87
N LEU A 351 23.00 7.52 -2.45
CA LEU A 351 24.01 6.57 -2.88
C LEU A 351 23.47 5.85 -4.12
N PRO A 352 24.29 5.63 -5.16
CA PRO A 352 23.88 4.84 -6.31
C PRO A 352 23.68 3.39 -5.89
N ALA A 353 22.63 2.73 -6.39
CA ALA A 353 22.45 1.30 -6.21
C ALA A 353 23.51 0.53 -7.01
N GLU A 354 23.95 -0.61 -6.47
CA GLU A 354 24.80 -1.56 -7.17
C GLU A 354 23.97 -2.46 -8.10
N ALA A 355 24.60 -3.31 -8.89
CA ALA A 355 23.92 -4.28 -9.71
C ALA A 355 23.13 -5.29 -8.82
N ASP A 356 21.93 -5.67 -9.26
CA ASP A 356 21.13 -6.65 -8.55
C ASP A 356 21.81 -8.02 -8.55
N VAL A 357 21.89 -8.65 -7.38
CA VAL A 357 22.42 -9.98 -7.16
C VAL A 357 21.37 -10.83 -6.46
N LYS A 358 21.15 -12.06 -6.94
CA LYS A 358 20.29 -13.03 -6.25
C LYS A 358 20.99 -13.49 -4.97
N MET A 359 20.44 -13.14 -3.81
CA MET A 359 21.00 -13.45 -2.52
C MET A 359 20.23 -14.50 -1.73
N THR A 360 19.03 -14.89 -2.21
CA THR A 360 18.26 -15.95 -1.58
C THR A 360 19.08 -17.26 -1.53
N PRO A 361 18.99 -18.05 -0.44
CA PRO A 361 19.71 -19.32 -0.33
C PRO A 361 19.45 -20.23 -1.52
N ALA A 362 20.47 -21.01 -1.92
CA ALA A 362 20.35 -21.99 -3.00
C ALA A 362 19.17 -22.94 -2.74
N GLY A 363 18.33 -23.18 -3.78
CA GLY A 363 17.11 -23.97 -3.67
C GLY A 363 15.88 -23.20 -3.22
N THR A 364 15.99 -21.89 -2.97
CA THR A 364 14.81 -21.03 -2.80
C THR A 364 14.16 -20.76 -4.14
N TYR A 365 12.89 -21.10 -4.26
CA TYR A 365 12.07 -20.82 -5.43
C TYR A 365 11.29 -19.53 -5.24
N GLU A 366 11.34 -18.64 -6.23
CA GLU A 366 10.73 -17.33 -6.21
C GLU A 366 9.63 -17.24 -7.28
N ALA A 367 8.40 -16.96 -6.86
CA ALA A 367 7.25 -16.84 -7.77
C ALA A 367 6.56 -15.50 -7.63
N LYS A 368 6.21 -14.89 -8.77
CA LYS A 368 5.56 -13.59 -8.84
C LYS A 368 4.25 -13.68 -9.63
N PHE A 369 3.20 -13.06 -9.12
CA PHE A 369 1.87 -13.13 -9.73
C PHE A 369 1.29 -11.73 -9.88
N TYR A 370 0.92 -11.38 -11.09
CA TYR A 370 0.27 -10.12 -11.40
C TYR A 370 -1.24 -10.31 -11.52
N GLY A 371 -2.00 -9.52 -10.78
CA GLY A 371 -3.45 -9.58 -10.75
C GLY A 371 -4.09 -8.21 -10.62
N LEU A 372 -5.41 -8.22 -10.62
CA LEU A 372 -6.24 -7.03 -10.48
C LEU A 372 -6.87 -7.02 -9.08
N GLY A 373 -6.95 -5.86 -8.47
CA GLY A 373 -7.62 -5.69 -7.18
C GLY A 373 -9.04 -6.25 -7.22
N SER A 374 -9.35 -7.15 -6.29
CA SER A 374 -10.63 -7.87 -6.15
C SER A 374 -10.88 -9.02 -7.15
N ASP A 375 -9.90 -9.42 -7.97
CA ASP A 375 -10.02 -10.58 -8.86
C ASP A 375 -9.84 -11.95 -8.17
N GLY A 376 -9.40 -11.95 -6.90
CA GLY A 376 -9.14 -13.14 -6.11
C GLY A 376 -7.71 -13.68 -6.17
N THR A 377 -6.82 -13.08 -6.98
CA THR A 377 -5.41 -13.51 -7.12
C THR A 377 -4.67 -13.52 -5.79
N VAL A 378 -4.77 -12.46 -4.99
CA VAL A 378 -4.15 -12.38 -3.66
C VAL A 378 -4.64 -13.49 -2.74
N GLY A 379 -5.95 -13.76 -2.73
CA GLY A 379 -6.54 -14.84 -1.92
C GLY A 379 -6.05 -16.22 -2.32
N ALA A 380 -5.95 -16.51 -3.63
CA ALA A 380 -5.42 -17.76 -4.16
C ALA A 380 -3.94 -17.95 -3.78
N ASN A 381 -3.13 -16.88 -3.86
CA ASN A 381 -1.71 -16.95 -3.52
C ASN A 381 -1.48 -17.09 -2.01
N LYS A 382 -2.32 -16.46 -1.16
CA LYS A 382 -2.36 -16.75 0.28
C LYS A 382 -2.66 -18.22 0.57
N ASN A 383 -3.57 -18.83 -0.19
CA ASN A 383 -3.88 -20.24 -0.07
C ASN A 383 -2.71 -21.10 -0.57
N SER A 384 -2.09 -20.75 -1.71
CA SER A 384 -0.95 -21.49 -2.27
C SER A 384 0.22 -21.59 -1.27
N ILE A 385 0.62 -20.47 -0.66
CA ILE A 385 1.73 -20.49 0.29
C ILE A 385 1.40 -21.30 1.57
N LYS A 386 0.14 -21.28 2.02
CA LYS A 386 -0.32 -22.11 3.14
C LYS A 386 -0.32 -23.60 2.79
N ILE A 387 -0.73 -23.97 1.58
CA ILE A 387 -0.68 -25.34 1.10
C ILE A 387 0.77 -25.83 1.06
N ILE A 388 1.69 -25.07 0.48
CA ILE A 388 3.11 -25.43 0.41
C ILE A 388 3.68 -25.60 1.82
N GLY A 389 3.43 -24.64 2.71
CA GLY A 389 3.93 -24.69 4.09
C GLY A 389 3.33 -25.79 4.94
N GLY A 390 2.06 -26.16 4.72
CA GLY A 390 1.36 -27.23 5.43
C GLY A 390 1.72 -28.63 4.92
N ALA A 391 1.85 -28.78 3.60
CA ALA A 391 2.15 -30.07 2.98
C ALA A 391 3.64 -30.43 2.96
N THR A 392 4.54 -29.53 3.34
CA THR A 392 6.00 -29.73 3.30
C THR A 392 6.68 -29.16 4.54
N ASN A 393 7.96 -29.52 4.72
CA ASN A 393 8.83 -28.91 5.74
C ASN A 393 9.50 -27.61 5.23
N LYS A 394 9.14 -27.10 4.05
CA LYS A 394 9.75 -25.88 3.49
C LYS A 394 9.45 -24.65 4.34
N TYR A 395 10.42 -23.76 4.41
CA TYR A 395 10.20 -22.39 4.82
C TYR A 395 9.41 -21.67 3.75
N CYS A 396 8.49 -20.83 4.16
CA CYS A 396 7.56 -20.13 3.27
C CYS A 396 7.45 -18.67 3.66
N GLN A 397 7.48 -17.80 2.66
CA GLN A 397 7.25 -16.37 2.79
C GLN A 397 6.33 -15.90 1.66
N ALA A 398 5.35 -15.09 1.98
CA ALA A 398 4.57 -14.38 0.98
C ALA A 398 4.38 -12.93 1.36
N TYR A 399 4.47 -12.05 0.36
CA TYR A 399 4.20 -10.63 0.47
C TYR A 399 3.29 -10.18 -0.68
N PHE A 400 2.38 -9.23 -0.40
CA PHE A 400 1.41 -8.76 -1.38
C PHE A 400 1.53 -7.24 -1.52
N ALA A 401 2.09 -6.82 -2.65
CA ALA A 401 2.11 -5.43 -3.06
C ALA A 401 0.81 -5.10 -3.81
N TYR A 402 0.21 -3.96 -3.49
CA TYR A 402 -1.00 -3.49 -4.16
C TYR A 402 -1.04 -1.97 -4.20
N ASP A 403 -1.67 -1.45 -5.23
CA ASP A 403 -2.01 -0.05 -5.37
C ASP A 403 -3.05 0.34 -4.31
N SER A 404 -3.06 1.60 -3.91
CA SER A 404 -4.07 2.17 -3.00
C SER A 404 -5.50 2.14 -3.58
N LYS A 405 -5.67 2.02 -4.89
CA LYS A 405 -6.99 1.86 -5.54
C LYS A 405 -7.68 0.57 -5.08
N LYS A 406 -8.90 0.67 -4.59
CA LYS A 406 -9.61 -0.47 -4.00
C LYS A 406 -10.09 -1.51 -4.99
N SER A 407 -10.45 -1.11 -6.20
CA SER A 407 -10.91 -2.02 -7.24
C SER A 407 -10.23 -1.68 -8.56
N GLY A 408 -9.80 -2.72 -9.27
CA GLY A 408 -9.11 -2.54 -10.53
C GLY A 408 -7.71 -1.93 -10.41
N GLY A 409 -7.15 -1.86 -9.20
CA GLY A 409 -5.76 -1.49 -8.97
C GLY A 409 -4.82 -2.65 -9.27
N PHE A 410 -3.58 -2.33 -9.56
CA PHE A 410 -2.51 -3.30 -9.77
C PHE A 410 -2.23 -4.09 -8.48
N THR A 411 -2.03 -5.41 -8.59
CA THR A 411 -1.54 -6.25 -7.49
C THR A 411 -0.39 -7.12 -7.96
N ALA A 412 0.63 -7.27 -7.10
CA ALA A 412 1.71 -8.21 -7.30
C ALA A 412 1.88 -9.07 -6.03
N SER A 413 1.76 -10.39 -6.18
CA SER A 413 2.03 -11.33 -5.11
C SER A 413 3.43 -11.90 -5.28
N HIS A 414 4.20 -11.91 -4.21
CA HIS A 414 5.57 -12.40 -4.13
C HIS A 414 5.63 -13.60 -3.19
N LEU A 415 5.95 -14.78 -3.70
CA LEU A 415 6.03 -16.02 -2.93
C LEU A 415 7.46 -16.56 -2.98
N ARG A 416 8.03 -16.85 -1.82
CA ARG A 416 9.30 -17.56 -1.67
C ARG A 416 9.09 -18.82 -0.85
N PHE A 417 9.69 -19.92 -1.27
CA PHE A 417 9.71 -21.16 -0.50
C PHE A 417 10.96 -21.97 -0.82
N GLY A 418 11.51 -22.63 0.21
CA GLY A 418 12.78 -23.36 0.10
C GLY A 418 13.11 -24.15 1.36
N ASP A 419 14.26 -24.80 1.35
CA ASP A 419 14.70 -25.67 2.44
C ASP A 419 15.52 -24.94 3.50
N CYS A 420 15.80 -23.64 3.31
CA CYS A 420 16.49 -22.76 4.25
C CYS A 420 15.57 -21.62 4.73
N PRO A 421 15.83 -21.04 5.92
CA PRO A 421 15.13 -19.86 6.39
C PRO A 421 15.20 -18.71 5.36
N ILE A 422 14.06 -18.04 5.15
CA ILE A 422 13.94 -16.94 4.20
C ILE A 422 13.99 -15.64 4.97
N ARG A 423 15.00 -14.81 4.68
CA ARG A 423 15.24 -13.49 5.31
C ARG A 423 15.00 -12.31 4.38
N SER A 424 14.55 -12.57 3.17
CA SER A 424 14.41 -11.58 2.09
C SER A 424 13.21 -10.67 2.34
N THR A 425 13.41 -9.57 3.06
CA THR A 425 12.36 -8.56 3.34
C THR A 425 12.28 -7.49 2.25
N TYR A 426 12.49 -7.89 0.99
CA TYR A 426 12.37 -7.06 -0.22
C TYR A 426 11.52 -7.79 -1.27
N LEU A 427 11.05 -7.04 -2.27
CA LEU A 427 10.25 -7.61 -3.36
C LEU A 427 11.10 -8.54 -4.24
N ILE A 428 10.46 -9.55 -4.83
CA ILE A 428 11.17 -10.46 -5.76
C ILE A 428 11.55 -9.69 -7.02
N THR A 429 12.87 -9.63 -7.28
CA THR A 429 13.44 -9.02 -8.49
C THR A 429 13.91 -10.07 -9.50
N THR A 430 14.14 -11.32 -9.06
CA THR A 430 14.71 -12.42 -9.86
C THR A 430 13.82 -13.68 -9.81
N PRO A 431 12.53 -13.60 -10.25
CA PRO A 431 11.62 -14.72 -10.12
C PRO A 431 12.00 -15.92 -11.00
N ASP A 432 11.73 -17.14 -10.52
CA ASP A 432 11.80 -18.39 -11.29
C ASP A 432 10.48 -18.66 -12.04
N PHE A 433 9.38 -18.06 -11.54
CA PHE A 433 8.05 -18.20 -12.14
C PHE A 433 7.31 -16.86 -12.12
N VAL A 434 6.66 -16.53 -13.22
CA VAL A 434 5.75 -15.37 -13.30
C VAL A 434 4.40 -15.82 -13.83
N ALA A 435 3.31 -15.40 -13.19
CA ALA A 435 1.96 -15.50 -13.72
C ALA A 435 1.34 -14.12 -13.94
N CYS A 436 0.69 -13.93 -15.08
CA CYS A 436 -0.09 -12.74 -15.40
C CYS A 436 -1.57 -13.14 -15.56
N HIS A 437 -2.41 -12.73 -14.60
CA HIS A 437 -3.83 -13.08 -14.59
C HIS A 437 -4.68 -12.13 -15.44
N VAL A 438 -4.13 -10.97 -15.83
CA VAL A 438 -4.84 -9.91 -16.56
C VAL A 438 -4.24 -9.78 -17.96
N PRO A 439 -4.96 -10.17 -19.03
CA PRO A 439 -4.44 -10.12 -20.40
C PRO A 439 -3.90 -8.76 -20.84
N ALA A 440 -4.56 -7.66 -20.42
CA ALA A 440 -4.16 -6.30 -20.77
C ALA A 440 -2.77 -5.89 -20.21
N TYR A 441 -2.29 -6.52 -19.15
CA TYR A 441 -1.02 -6.15 -18.50
C TYR A 441 0.22 -6.37 -19.35
N ILE A 442 0.15 -7.24 -20.37
CA ILE A 442 1.27 -7.42 -21.31
C ILE A 442 1.61 -6.16 -22.12
N HIS A 443 0.65 -5.23 -22.24
CA HIS A 443 0.83 -3.94 -22.93
C HIS A 443 1.05 -2.77 -21.97
N MET A 444 0.77 -2.97 -20.68
CA MET A 444 0.82 -1.90 -19.66
C MET A 444 2.09 -1.94 -18.82
N TYR A 445 2.58 -3.13 -18.53
CA TYR A 445 3.66 -3.36 -17.58
C TYR A 445 4.72 -4.32 -18.13
N ASP A 446 5.95 -4.17 -17.65
CA ASP A 446 7.01 -5.14 -17.92
C ASP A 446 6.90 -6.33 -16.96
N VAL A 447 5.94 -7.23 -17.29
CA VAL A 447 5.62 -8.39 -16.42
C VAL A 447 6.72 -9.45 -16.42
N LEU A 448 7.64 -9.44 -17.38
CA LEU A 448 8.75 -10.41 -17.48
C LEU A 448 10.04 -9.91 -16.81
N LYS A 449 10.08 -8.66 -16.31
CA LYS A 449 11.30 -8.08 -15.73
C LYS A 449 11.91 -8.99 -14.66
N GLY A 450 13.14 -9.40 -14.89
CA GLY A 450 13.94 -10.21 -13.96
C GLY A 450 13.65 -11.70 -13.96
N LEU A 451 12.68 -12.21 -14.76
CA LEU A 451 12.41 -13.66 -14.86
C LEU A 451 13.68 -14.40 -15.30
N GLN A 452 14.09 -15.36 -14.48
CA GLN A 452 15.36 -16.07 -14.65
C GLN A 452 15.38 -16.90 -15.94
N LYS A 453 16.56 -17.06 -16.53
CA LYS A 453 16.77 -17.90 -17.70
C LYS A 453 16.28 -19.34 -17.42
N GLY A 454 15.46 -19.88 -18.34
CA GLY A 454 14.82 -21.19 -18.18
C GLY A 454 13.61 -21.18 -17.24
N GLY A 455 13.27 -20.05 -16.67
CA GLY A 455 12.08 -19.86 -15.84
C GLY A 455 10.77 -20.10 -16.60
N SER A 456 9.64 -19.94 -15.90
CA SER A 456 8.32 -20.19 -16.47
C SER A 456 7.44 -18.95 -16.43
N PHE A 457 6.75 -18.68 -17.54
CA PHE A 457 5.73 -17.62 -17.63
C PHE A 457 4.36 -18.22 -17.94
N LEU A 458 3.35 -17.90 -17.15
CA LEU A 458 1.95 -18.29 -17.34
C LEU A 458 1.09 -17.06 -17.60
N LEU A 459 0.44 -17.01 -18.75
CA LEU A 459 -0.49 -15.95 -19.14
C LEU A 459 -1.94 -16.45 -19.15
N ASN A 460 -2.83 -15.77 -18.44
CA ASN A 460 -4.26 -15.89 -18.71
C ASN A 460 -4.56 -15.22 -20.05
N SER A 461 -4.66 -16.01 -21.10
CA SER A 461 -4.87 -15.53 -22.47
C SER A 461 -6.30 -15.80 -22.93
N ILE A 462 -6.97 -14.78 -23.43
CA ILE A 462 -8.28 -14.92 -24.10
C ILE A 462 -8.12 -15.41 -25.54
N TRP A 463 -6.90 -15.42 -26.07
CA TRP A 463 -6.54 -15.83 -27.42
C TRP A 463 -5.99 -17.27 -27.43
N ASP A 464 -6.05 -17.94 -28.56
CA ASP A 464 -5.34 -19.19 -28.79
C ASP A 464 -3.81 -18.96 -28.95
N GLU A 465 -3.05 -20.02 -29.16
CA GLU A 465 -1.58 -19.94 -29.26
C GLU A 465 -1.11 -18.96 -30.35
N GLU A 466 -1.69 -19.06 -31.56
CA GLU A 466 -1.25 -18.25 -32.71
C GLU A 466 -1.65 -16.79 -32.58
N GLU A 467 -2.84 -16.51 -32.08
CA GLU A 467 -3.28 -15.13 -31.81
C GLU A 467 -2.51 -14.53 -30.62
N THR A 468 -2.23 -15.32 -29.58
CA THR A 468 -1.38 -14.85 -28.46
C THR A 468 0.00 -14.41 -28.97
N LYS A 469 0.64 -15.18 -29.83
CA LYS A 469 1.92 -14.83 -30.46
C LYS A 469 1.86 -13.50 -31.23
N LYS A 470 0.72 -13.18 -31.86
CA LYS A 470 0.55 -11.89 -32.56
C LYS A 470 0.41 -10.72 -31.59
N HIS A 471 -0.35 -10.91 -30.52
CA HIS A 471 -0.64 -9.85 -29.55
C HIS A 471 0.51 -9.52 -28.59
N LEU A 472 1.48 -10.43 -28.41
CA LEU A 472 2.62 -10.15 -27.56
C LEU A 472 3.47 -8.99 -28.12
N PRO A 473 3.88 -8.01 -27.29
CA PRO A 473 4.85 -6.98 -27.65
C PRO A 473 6.22 -7.58 -28.05
N ASN A 474 6.96 -6.91 -28.94
CA ASN A 474 8.25 -7.39 -29.42
C ASN A 474 9.28 -7.52 -28.30
N HIS A 475 9.32 -6.60 -27.34
CA HIS A 475 10.24 -6.69 -26.20
C HIS A 475 9.98 -7.96 -25.37
N MET A 476 8.72 -8.35 -25.16
CA MET A 476 8.39 -9.60 -24.47
C MET A 476 8.79 -10.83 -25.29
N LYS A 477 8.53 -10.81 -26.60
CA LYS A 477 8.94 -11.90 -27.51
C LYS A 477 10.45 -12.13 -27.45
N ARG A 478 11.24 -11.03 -27.52
CA ARG A 478 12.70 -11.11 -27.37
C ARG A 478 13.09 -11.69 -26.03
N TYR A 479 12.53 -11.17 -24.94
CA TYR A 479 12.83 -11.65 -23.60
C TYR A 479 12.58 -13.15 -23.44
N LEU A 480 11.43 -13.64 -23.92
CA LEU A 480 11.07 -15.06 -23.88
C LEU A 480 12.09 -15.94 -24.63
N ALA A 481 12.53 -15.47 -25.82
CA ALA A 481 13.48 -16.21 -26.64
C ALA A 481 14.92 -16.15 -26.13
N GLU A 482 15.39 -14.98 -25.69
CA GLU A 482 16.75 -14.77 -25.19
C GLU A 482 17.01 -15.53 -23.89
N ASN A 483 16.03 -15.57 -23.01
CA ASN A 483 16.10 -16.21 -21.71
C ASN A 483 15.56 -17.64 -21.69
N GLU A 484 15.22 -18.22 -22.85
CA GLU A 484 14.76 -19.62 -22.97
C GLU A 484 13.57 -19.91 -22.03
N ILE A 485 12.62 -18.97 -21.92
CA ILE A 485 11.49 -19.04 -20.97
C ILE A 485 10.49 -20.11 -21.42
N ASN A 486 10.05 -20.94 -20.46
CA ASN A 486 8.94 -21.86 -20.66
C ASN A 486 7.62 -21.09 -20.64
N PHE A 487 7.06 -20.80 -21.79
CA PHE A 487 5.85 -20.00 -21.91
C PHE A 487 4.60 -20.88 -21.95
N TYR A 488 3.62 -20.55 -21.08
CA TYR A 488 2.34 -21.24 -20.97
C TYR A 488 1.18 -20.25 -21.09
N ILE A 489 0.10 -20.69 -21.71
CA ILE A 489 -1.18 -19.95 -21.75
C ILE A 489 -2.32 -20.82 -21.25
N ILE A 490 -3.33 -20.19 -20.69
CA ILE A 490 -4.59 -20.81 -20.29
C ILE A 490 -5.71 -19.77 -20.44
N ASN A 491 -6.86 -20.16 -21.03
CA ASN A 491 -8.02 -19.28 -21.08
C ASN A 491 -8.88 -19.47 -19.84
N GLY A 492 -8.39 -18.96 -18.71
CA GLY A 492 -9.10 -19.03 -17.44
C GLY A 492 -10.41 -18.22 -17.43
N THR A 493 -10.49 -17.13 -18.19
CA THR A 493 -11.69 -16.30 -18.31
C THR A 493 -12.84 -17.08 -18.94
N LYS A 494 -12.62 -17.70 -20.09
CA LYS A 494 -13.63 -18.53 -20.76
C LYS A 494 -14.03 -19.72 -19.89
N THR A 495 -13.05 -20.43 -19.36
CA THR A 495 -13.28 -21.58 -18.46
C THR A 495 -14.09 -21.19 -17.22
N GLY A 496 -13.78 -20.05 -16.59
CA GLY A 496 -14.53 -19.54 -15.45
C GLY A 496 -16.00 -19.23 -15.80
N GLN A 497 -16.24 -18.63 -16.95
CA GLN A 497 -17.60 -18.35 -17.45
C GLN A 497 -18.38 -19.63 -17.72
N GLU A 498 -17.78 -20.61 -18.39
CA GLU A 498 -18.40 -21.91 -18.69
C GLU A 498 -18.75 -22.70 -17.42
N LEU A 499 -17.94 -22.57 -16.36
CA LEU A 499 -18.19 -23.19 -15.07
C LEU A 499 -19.14 -22.40 -14.17
N GLY A 500 -19.63 -21.21 -14.59
CA GLY A 500 -20.51 -20.38 -13.78
C GLY A 500 -19.82 -19.53 -12.71
N LEU A 501 -18.49 -19.44 -12.72
CA LEU A 501 -17.69 -18.62 -11.80
C LEU A 501 -17.62 -17.15 -12.23
N GLY A 502 -18.20 -16.79 -13.37
CA GLY A 502 -18.10 -15.46 -13.97
C GLY A 502 -16.66 -15.13 -14.35
N ASN A 503 -16.15 -13.99 -13.89
CA ASN A 503 -14.79 -13.56 -14.22
C ASN A 503 -13.72 -14.05 -13.22
N ARG A 504 -14.05 -14.98 -12.33
CA ARG A 504 -13.11 -15.50 -11.33
C ARG A 504 -12.23 -16.57 -11.91
N THR A 505 -10.98 -16.23 -12.18
CA THR A 505 -9.97 -17.11 -12.78
C THR A 505 -8.96 -17.65 -11.77
N ASN A 506 -8.95 -17.12 -10.57
CA ASN A 506 -7.93 -17.34 -9.56
C ASN A 506 -7.68 -18.81 -9.20
N THR A 507 -8.73 -19.62 -9.02
CA THR A 507 -8.59 -21.07 -8.71
C THR A 507 -8.01 -21.84 -9.88
N ILE A 508 -8.40 -21.50 -11.11
CA ILE A 508 -7.88 -22.12 -12.34
C ILE A 508 -6.38 -21.83 -12.49
N MET A 509 -5.99 -20.57 -12.32
CA MET A 509 -4.60 -20.12 -12.40
C MET A 509 -3.74 -20.73 -11.29
N GLN A 510 -4.28 -20.85 -10.07
CA GLN A 510 -3.61 -21.51 -8.95
C GLN A 510 -3.31 -22.98 -9.24
N SER A 511 -4.27 -23.71 -9.79
CA SER A 511 -4.07 -25.10 -10.19
C SER A 511 -3.03 -25.24 -11.30
N ALA A 512 -3.06 -24.35 -12.31
CA ALA A 512 -2.05 -24.29 -13.36
C ALA A 512 -0.64 -24.01 -12.80
N PHE A 513 -0.50 -23.12 -11.82
CA PHE A 513 0.77 -22.86 -11.12
C PHE A 513 1.34 -24.15 -10.51
N PHE A 514 0.55 -24.90 -9.74
CA PHE A 514 1.01 -26.15 -9.14
C PHE A 514 1.36 -27.21 -10.21
N LYS A 515 0.61 -27.26 -11.32
CA LYS A 515 0.88 -28.17 -12.42
C LYS A 515 2.20 -27.87 -13.13
N ILE A 516 2.51 -26.60 -13.38
CA ILE A 516 3.72 -26.15 -14.07
C ILE A 516 4.94 -26.33 -13.17
N THR A 517 4.85 -25.87 -11.92
CA THR A 517 6.01 -25.81 -11.02
C THR A 517 6.32 -27.14 -10.34
N ASN A 518 5.30 -27.96 -10.13
CA ASN A 518 5.39 -29.21 -9.38
C ASN A 518 6.16 -29.06 -8.04
N VAL A 519 6.03 -27.90 -7.39
CA VAL A 519 6.68 -27.60 -6.10
C VAL A 519 6.27 -28.56 -4.99
N ILE A 520 5.08 -29.10 -5.11
CA ILE A 520 4.55 -30.29 -4.41
C ILE A 520 3.92 -31.20 -5.47
N PRO A 521 3.79 -32.53 -5.25
CA PRO A 521 3.11 -33.38 -6.19
C PRO A 521 1.73 -32.83 -6.55
N TYR A 522 1.41 -32.75 -7.83
CA TYR A 522 0.20 -32.08 -8.31
C TYR A 522 -1.08 -32.63 -7.67
N GLU A 523 -1.18 -33.95 -7.48
CA GLU A 523 -2.31 -34.62 -6.85
C GLU A 523 -2.50 -34.19 -5.39
N VAL A 524 -1.39 -33.94 -4.67
CA VAL A 524 -1.41 -33.38 -3.31
C VAL A 524 -1.95 -31.95 -3.34
N ALA A 525 -1.45 -31.13 -4.29
CA ALA A 525 -1.94 -29.76 -4.45
C ALA A 525 -3.43 -29.71 -4.73
N VAL A 526 -3.93 -30.57 -5.65
CA VAL A 526 -5.38 -30.68 -5.96
C VAL A 526 -6.19 -31.07 -4.73
N SER A 527 -5.72 -32.06 -3.96
CA SER A 527 -6.40 -32.48 -2.71
C SER A 527 -6.48 -31.35 -1.70
N GLU A 528 -5.39 -30.65 -1.44
CA GLU A 528 -5.34 -29.54 -0.50
C GLU A 528 -6.16 -28.32 -0.97
N MET A 529 -6.16 -28.01 -2.26
CA MET A 529 -7.01 -26.97 -2.83
C MET A 529 -8.51 -27.31 -2.64
N LYS A 530 -8.91 -28.54 -2.89
CA LYS A 530 -10.30 -29.00 -2.68
C LYS A 530 -10.68 -28.95 -1.20
N HIS A 531 -9.80 -29.37 -0.30
CA HIS A 531 -10.00 -29.23 1.15
C HIS A 531 -10.19 -27.76 1.59
N ALA A 532 -9.38 -26.84 1.07
CA ALA A 532 -9.53 -25.42 1.35
C ALA A 532 -10.86 -24.83 0.83
N ILE A 533 -11.35 -25.33 -0.31
CA ILE A 533 -12.65 -24.97 -0.88
C ILE A 533 -13.78 -25.44 0.06
N ASP A 534 -13.73 -26.66 0.56
CA ASP A 534 -14.73 -27.19 1.53
C ASP A 534 -14.80 -26.32 2.78
N LYS A 535 -13.64 -25.95 3.32
CA LYS A 535 -13.56 -25.10 4.50
C LYS A 535 -14.13 -23.70 4.26
N SER A 536 -13.95 -23.15 3.06
CA SER A 536 -14.34 -21.78 2.72
C SER A 536 -15.77 -21.67 2.21
N TYR A 537 -16.24 -22.66 1.48
CA TYR A 537 -17.51 -22.62 0.74
C TYR A 537 -18.50 -23.70 1.15
N GLY A 538 -18.14 -24.68 1.99
CA GLY A 538 -19.02 -25.77 2.40
C GLY A 538 -20.38 -25.29 2.95
N LYS A 539 -20.37 -24.18 3.70
CA LYS A 539 -21.61 -23.55 4.22
C LYS A 539 -22.48 -22.88 3.15
N LYS A 540 -21.96 -22.66 1.94
CA LYS A 540 -22.65 -21.97 0.82
C LYS A 540 -23.40 -22.94 -0.10
N GLY A 541 -23.26 -24.24 0.14
CA GLY A 541 -23.97 -25.31 -0.59
C GLY A 541 -23.10 -26.06 -1.59
N GLU A 542 -23.49 -27.31 -1.82
CA GLU A 542 -22.74 -28.29 -2.62
C GLU A 542 -22.51 -27.84 -4.07
N ALA A 543 -23.45 -27.12 -4.67
CA ALA A 543 -23.31 -26.61 -6.04
C ALA A 543 -22.11 -25.64 -6.19
N ILE A 544 -21.87 -24.76 -5.19
CA ILE A 544 -20.76 -23.83 -5.19
C ILE A 544 -19.43 -24.56 -4.97
N VAL A 545 -19.41 -25.57 -4.10
CA VAL A 545 -18.23 -26.41 -3.86
C VAL A 545 -17.84 -27.14 -5.13
N ASN A 546 -18.79 -27.84 -5.79
CA ASN A 546 -18.55 -28.60 -7.00
C ASN A 546 -18.07 -27.71 -8.18
N MET A 547 -18.61 -26.50 -8.29
CA MET A 547 -18.20 -25.51 -9.26
C MET A 547 -16.69 -25.11 -9.08
N ASN A 548 -16.27 -24.91 -7.85
CA ASN A 548 -14.87 -24.61 -7.52
C ASN A 548 -13.95 -25.83 -7.69
N TYR A 549 -14.42 -27.05 -7.42
CA TYR A 549 -13.70 -28.28 -7.71
C TYR A 549 -13.42 -28.43 -9.22
N ALA A 550 -14.44 -28.18 -10.04
CA ALA A 550 -14.30 -28.22 -11.49
C ALA A 550 -13.25 -27.21 -11.99
N ALA A 551 -13.14 -26.03 -11.33
CA ALA A 551 -12.12 -25.04 -11.64
C ALA A 551 -10.71 -25.53 -11.28
N VAL A 552 -10.53 -26.24 -10.15
CA VAL A 552 -9.24 -26.85 -9.80
C VAL A 552 -8.84 -27.87 -10.88
N ASP A 553 -9.76 -28.77 -11.25
CA ASP A 553 -9.50 -29.82 -12.23
C ASP A 553 -9.21 -29.22 -13.62
N ALA A 554 -9.90 -28.13 -14.00
CA ALA A 554 -9.70 -27.46 -15.28
C ALA A 554 -8.33 -26.79 -15.42
N GLY A 555 -7.75 -26.28 -14.32
CA GLY A 555 -6.47 -25.56 -14.36
C GLY A 555 -5.26 -26.43 -14.71
N GLY A 556 -5.30 -27.72 -14.37
CA GLY A 556 -4.24 -28.67 -14.74
C GLY A 556 -4.60 -29.63 -15.86
N LYS A 557 -5.79 -29.46 -16.49
CA LYS A 557 -6.29 -30.35 -17.54
C LYS A 557 -5.50 -30.16 -18.83
N GLU A 558 -5.08 -31.28 -19.41
CA GLU A 558 -4.45 -31.29 -20.71
C GLU A 558 -5.40 -30.70 -21.77
N GLY A 559 -4.87 -29.84 -22.64
CA GLY A 559 -5.62 -29.08 -23.65
C GLY A 559 -6.17 -27.74 -23.16
N ASN A 560 -6.31 -27.50 -21.84
CA ASN A 560 -6.61 -26.18 -21.28
C ASN A 560 -5.33 -25.40 -21.00
N LEU A 561 -4.33 -26.06 -20.41
CA LEU A 561 -3.00 -25.51 -20.19
C LEU A 561 -2.11 -25.84 -21.39
N ILE A 562 -1.71 -24.83 -22.15
CA ILE A 562 -0.97 -24.98 -23.40
C ILE A 562 0.45 -24.46 -23.22
N LYS A 563 1.45 -25.26 -23.53
CA LYS A 563 2.84 -24.81 -23.62
C LYS A 563 3.08 -24.24 -25.02
N VAL A 564 3.36 -22.95 -25.08
CA VAL A 564 3.59 -22.21 -26.34
C VAL A 564 5.00 -22.44 -26.82
N THR A 565 5.13 -22.73 -28.13
CA THR A 565 6.43 -22.79 -28.75
C THR A 565 6.97 -21.38 -29.00
N VAL A 566 8.10 -21.06 -28.35
CA VAL A 566 8.80 -19.77 -28.51
C VAL A 566 9.74 -19.84 -29.71
N PRO A 567 9.51 -19.08 -30.81
CA PRO A 567 10.37 -19.10 -31.98
C PRO A 567 11.74 -18.48 -31.68
N ALA A 568 12.82 -19.12 -32.12
CA ALA A 568 14.19 -18.61 -31.88
C ALA A 568 14.46 -17.29 -32.60
N GLU A 569 13.80 -17.03 -33.70
CA GLU A 569 13.89 -15.77 -34.48
C GLU A 569 13.37 -14.56 -33.73
N TRP A 570 12.57 -14.73 -32.68
CA TRP A 570 12.10 -13.62 -31.84
C TRP A 570 13.22 -12.81 -31.20
N LYS A 571 14.42 -13.37 -31.02
CA LYS A 571 15.60 -12.66 -30.53
C LYS A 571 15.98 -11.45 -31.38
N ASN A 572 15.62 -11.47 -32.67
CA ASN A 572 16.02 -10.43 -33.61
C ASN A 572 14.90 -9.43 -33.94
N LEU A 573 13.78 -9.46 -33.22
CA LEU A 573 12.68 -8.51 -33.46
C LEU A 573 13.10 -7.08 -33.10
N PRO A 574 12.63 -6.06 -33.86
CA PRO A 574 12.90 -4.65 -33.55
C PRO A 574 12.21 -4.24 -32.25
N ASP A 575 12.59 -3.09 -31.74
CA ASP A 575 11.88 -2.47 -30.61
C ASP A 575 10.43 -2.17 -30.98
N ASP A 576 9.58 -2.19 -29.96
CA ASP A 576 8.21 -1.77 -30.12
C ASP A 576 8.16 -0.26 -30.44
N GLU A 577 7.31 0.14 -31.39
CA GLU A 577 7.08 1.57 -31.62
C GLU A 577 6.34 2.19 -30.43
N ILE A 578 7.05 2.99 -29.66
CA ILE A 578 6.43 3.78 -28.60
C ILE A 578 5.78 5.01 -29.24
N LYS A 579 4.46 4.99 -29.39
CA LYS A 579 3.71 6.16 -29.84
C LYS A 579 3.60 7.16 -28.69
N HIS A 580 4.48 8.16 -28.68
CA HIS A 580 4.35 9.31 -27.80
C HIS A 580 3.28 10.24 -28.35
N ASP A 581 2.19 10.44 -27.64
CA ASP A 581 1.24 11.49 -27.93
C ASP A 581 1.80 12.83 -27.41
N GLU A 582 2.45 13.59 -28.29
CA GLU A 582 3.04 14.89 -27.97
C GLU A 582 2.01 15.92 -27.49
N ASN A 583 0.73 15.68 -27.73
CA ASN A 583 -0.35 16.57 -27.28
C ASN A 583 -0.74 16.35 -25.80
N ARG A 584 -0.21 15.29 -25.15
CA ARG A 584 -0.44 15.09 -23.72
C ARG A 584 0.37 16.13 -22.93
N PRO A 585 -0.20 16.72 -21.84
CA PRO A 585 0.52 17.64 -20.98
C PRO A 585 1.86 17.08 -20.48
N GLU A 586 2.86 17.92 -20.33
CA GLU A 586 4.19 17.50 -19.90
C GLU A 586 4.17 16.75 -18.56
N PHE A 587 3.43 17.26 -17.58
CA PHE A 587 3.25 16.58 -16.28
C PHE A 587 2.68 15.16 -16.43
N ILE A 588 1.73 14.99 -17.34
CA ILE A 588 1.15 13.66 -17.61
C ILE A 588 2.21 12.72 -18.16
N ARG A 589 2.96 13.13 -19.19
CA ARG A 589 4.00 12.31 -19.84
C ARG A 589 5.15 11.96 -18.90
N ASN A 590 5.63 12.95 -18.15
CA ASN A 590 6.87 12.80 -17.38
C ASN A 590 6.66 12.21 -15.99
N ILE A 591 5.45 12.28 -15.41
CA ILE A 591 5.16 11.83 -14.05
C ILE A 591 4.02 10.82 -14.03
N VAL A 592 2.83 11.21 -14.51
CA VAL A 592 1.63 10.35 -14.39
C VAL A 592 1.77 9.05 -15.18
N ASP A 593 2.24 9.12 -16.43
CA ASP A 593 2.41 7.93 -17.26
C ASP A 593 3.51 7.00 -16.72
N VAL A 594 4.59 7.56 -16.16
CA VAL A 594 5.66 6.80 -15.49
C VAL A 594 5.11 6.07 -14.25
N MET A 595 4.32 6.75 -13.43
CA MET A 595 3.69 6.14 -12.26
C MET A 595 2.67 5.06 -12.66
N ASN A 596 1.84 5.32 -13.69
CA ASN A 596 0.88 4.34 -14.20
C ASN A 596 1.53 3.11 -14.81
N ALA A 597 2.72 3.25 -15.39
CA ALA A 597 3.53 2.14 -15.87
C ALA A 597 4.24 1.33 -14.76
N GLN A 598 3.96 1.62 -13.47
CA GLN A 598 4.63 1.04 -12.31
C GLN A 598 6.15 1.30 -12.28
N LYS A 599 6.57 2.45 -12.80
CA LYS A 599 7.96 2.94 -12.86
C LYS A 599 8.19 4.18 -12.00
N GLY A 600 7.29 4.46 -11.05
CA GLY A 600 7.43 5.59 -10.13
C GLY A 600 8.73 5.58 -9.33
N ASP A 601 9.33 4.41 -9.13
CA ASP A 601 10.62 4.25 -8.49
C ASP A 601 11.79 4.87 -9.29
N ASP A 602 11.63 5.06 -10.59
CA ASP A 602 12.63 5.63 -11.49
C ASP A 602 12.58 7.18 -11.51
N LEU A 603 11.57 7.79 -10.87
CA LEU A 603 11.43 9.25 -10.82
C LEU A 603 12.44 9.85 -9.84
N PRO A 604 13.27 10.82 -10.29
CA PRO A 604 14.20 11.55 -9.42
C PRO A 604 13.44 12.55 -8.52
N VAL A 605 14.09 13.06 -7.49
CA VAL A 605 13.52 14.06 -6.58
C VAL A 605 13.10 15.33 -7.33
N SER A 606 13.87 15.76 -8.33
CA SER A 606 13.56 16.94 -9.15
C SER A 606 12.23 16.86 -9.91
N ALA A 607 11.71 15.66 -10.16
CA ALA A 607 10.39 15.46 -10.79
C ALA A 607 9.25 16.13 -9.98
N PHE A 608 9.47 16.35 -8.69
CA PHE A 608 8.50 16.96 -7.78
C PHE A 608 8.81 18.43 -7.44
N ASN A 609 9.72 19.07 -8.16
CA ASN A 609 9.98 20.50 -7.99
C ASN A 609 8.74 21.32 -8.34
N GLY A 610 8.33 22.20 -7.44
CA GLY A 610 7.07 22.97 -7.52
C GLY A 610 5.84 22.24 -6.95
N TYR A 611 6.02 21.01 -6.41
CA TYR A 611 4.99 20.20 -5.77
C TYR A 611 5.40 19.74 -4.36
N GLU A 612 6.36 20.42 -3.74
CA GLU A 612 6.95 20.05 -2.45
C GLU A 612 5.93 20.11 -1.30
N ASP A 613 4.87 20.90 -1.46
CA ASP A 613 3.76 21.03 -0.52
C ASP A 613 2.69 19.94 -0.68
N GLY A 614 2.89 18.98 -1.60
CA GLY A 614 1.94 17.91 -1.89
C GLY A 614 0.82 18.29 -2.86
N THR A 615 0.86 19.48 -3.45
CA THR A 615 -0.05 19.85 -4.54
C THR A 615 0.09 18.87 -5.71
N PHE A 616 -1.03 18.47 -6.30
CA PHE A 616 -1.06 17.59 -7.46
C PHE A 616 -2.12 18.07 -8.46
N PRO A 617 -1.85 18.10 -9.78
CA PRO A 617 -2.80 18.62 -10.78
C PRO A 617 -4.10 17.86 -10.79
N ALA A 618 -5.22 18.58 -10.95
CA ALA A 618 -6.55 18.00 -11.09
C ALA A 618 -6.76 17.36 -12.47
N GLY A 619 -7.66 16.37 -12.55
CA GLY A 619 -8.13 15.79 -13.82
C GLY A 619 -7.14 14.86 -14.51
N THR A 620 -6.19 14.28 -13.78
CA THR A 620 -5.23 13.31 -14.36
C THR A 620 -5.88 11.98 -14.70
N ALA A 621 -6.95 11.59 -14.00
CA ALA A 621 -7.62 10.30 -14.16
C ALA A 621 -8.10 10.02 -15.61
N LYS A 622 -8.44 11.05 -16.39
CA LYS A 622 -8.88 10.90 -17.80
C LYS A 622 -7.79 10.35 -18.72
N PHE A 623 -6.54 10.43 -18.34
CA PHE A 623 -5.41 9.96 -19.14
C PHE A 623 -5.01 8.50 -18.86
N GLU A 624 -5.60 7.85 -17.83
CA GLU A 624 -5.22 6.50 -17.44
C GLU A 624 -5.67 5.43 -18.43
N LYS A 625 -6.91 5.51 -18.91
CA LYS A 625 -7.46 4.57 -19.92
C LYS A 625 -7.16 3.10 -19.59
N ARG A 626 -7.56 2.66 -18.41
CA ARG A 626 -7.10 1.37 -17.81
C ARG A 626 -7.58 0.11 -18.54
N GLY A 627 -8.73 0.15 -19.23
CA GLY A 627 -9.26 -0.98 -19.99
C GLY A 627 -9.52 -2.26 -19.18
N ILE A 628 -9.91 -2.12 -17.90
CA ILE A 628 -10.01 -3.24 -16.93
C ILE A 628 -11.32 -4.02 -17.01
N ALA A 629 -12.33 -3.51 -17.72
CA ALA A 629 -13.62 -4.18 -17.81
C ALA A 629 -13.56 -5.36 -18.78
N VAL A 630 -14.13 -6.50 -18.38
CA VAL A 630 -14.32 -7.64 -19.31
C VAL A 630 -15.45 -7.34 -20.27
N ASN A 631 -16.55 -6.77 -19.78
CA ASN A 631 -17.71 -6.37 -20.57
C ASN A 631 -18.05 -4.91 -20.31
N VAL A 632 -18.42 -4.18 -21.36
CA VAL A 632 -18.87 -2.78 -21.30
C VAL A 632 -20.24 -2.63 -21.94
N PRO A 633 -21.03 -1.60 -21.58
CA PRO A 633 -22.38 -1.45 -22.14
C PRO A 633 -22.34 -0.97 -23.59
N GLU A 634 -23.01 -1.71 -24.48
CA GLU A 634 -23.37 -1.29 -25.84
C GLU A 634 -24.72 -0.58 -25.81
N TRP A 635 -24.81 0.59 -26.43
CA TRP A 635 -26.06 1.36 -26.50
C TRP A 635 -26.94 0.90 -27.65
N GLN A 636 -28.18 0.45 -27.33
CA GLN A 636 -29.20 0.06 -28.26
C GLN A 636 -30.12 1.26 -28.52
N VAL A 637 -29.89 1.99 -29.62
CA VAL A 637 -30.50 3.27 -29.96
C VAL A 637 -32.01 3.19 -29.94
N GLU A 638 -32.61 2.18 -30.58
CA GLU A 638 -34.04 2.03 -30.74
C GLU A 638 -34.78 1.84 -29.40
N ASN A 639 -34.14 1.17 -28.44
CA ASN A 639 -34.75 0.88 -27.14
C ASN A 639 -34.67 2.05 -26.16
N CYS A 640 -33.84 3.06 -26.46
CA CYS A 640 -33.54 4.14 -25.51
C CYS A 640 -34.68 5.15 -25.41
N ILE A 641 -35.16 5.41 -24.18
CA ILE A 641 -36.19 6.37 -23.85
C ILE A 641 -35.64 7.75 -23.40
N GLN A 642 -34.32 7.93 -23.42
CA GLN A 642 -33.61 9.17 -23.07
C GLN A 642 -33.85 9.66 -21.64
N CYS A 643 -33.97 8.76 -20.68
CA CYS A 643 -34.19 9.10 -19.26
C CYS A 643 -32.90 9.47 -18.50
N ASN A 644 -31.70 9.20 -19.03
CA ASN A 644 -30.36 9.44 -18.47
C ASN A 644 -30.07 8.74 -17.12
N GLN A 645 -30.91 7.78 -16.69
CA GLN A 645 -30.66 7.06 -15.43
C GLN A 645 -29.34 6.29 -15.47
N CYS A 646 -28.93 5.76 -16.62
CA CYS A 646 -27.67 5.09 -16.81
C CYS A 646 -26.47 6.00 -16.53
N ALA A 647 -26.50 7.23 -16.99
CA ALA A 647 -25.49 8.24 -16.72
C ALA A 647 -25.52 8.66 -15.24
N TYR A 648 -26.72 8.82 -14.68
CA TYR A 648 -26.93 9.23 -13.29
C TYR A 648 -26.29 8.25 -12.29
N VAL A 649 -26.48 6.95 -12.46
CA VAL A 649 -25.96 5.92 -11.54
C VAL A 649 -24.50 5.50 -11.82
N CYS A 650 -23.89 5.97 -12.90
CA CYS A 650 -22.53 5.56 -13.24
C CYS A 650 -21.53 6.10 -12.22
N PRO A 651 -20.81 5.23 -11.48
CA PRO A 651 -19.88 5.67 -10.42
C PRO A 651 -18.62 6.34 -10.97
N HIS A 652 -18.30 6.14 -12.26
CA HIS A 652 -17.06 6.61 -12.88
C HIS A 652 -17.29 7.67 -13.96
N ALA A 653 -18.54 8.13 -14.16
CA ALA A 653 -18.91 9.05 -15.25
C ALA A 653 -18.47 8.56 -16.65
N ALA A 654 -18.34 7.24 -16.84
CA ALA A 654 -17.90 6.62 -18.09
C ALA A 654 -19.02 6.44 -19.12
N ILE A 655 -20.25 6.80 -18.78
CA ILE A 655 -21.41 6.81 -19.67
C ILE A 655 -22.12 8.16 -19.55
N ARG A 656 -22.30 8.87 -20.69
CA ARG A 656 -22.83 10.24 -20.73
C ARG A 656 -23.78 10.46 -21.87
N PRO A 657 -24.84 11.29 -21.69
CA PRO A 657 -25.67 11.75 -22.79
C PRO A 657 -25.05 12.97 -23.48
N PHE A 658 -25.08 12.99 -24.80
CA PHE A 658 -24.68 14.13 -25.62
C PHE A 658 -25.80 14.61 -26.51
N LEU A 659 -25.82 15.93 -26.78
CA LEU A 659 -26.73 16.61 -27.70
C LEU A 659 -25.92 17.16 -28.88
N MET A 660 -26.22 16.71 -30.09
CA MET A 660 -25.50 17.08 -31.30
C MET A 660 -26.37 17.90 -32.24
N SER A 661 -25.81 18.84 -32.95
CA SER A 661 -26.43 19.41 -34.15
C SER A 661 -26.37 18.43 -35.32
N ASP A 662 -27.04 18.72 -36.43
CA ASP A 662 -26.97 17.91 -37.64
C ASP A 662 -25.56 17.94 -38.24
N GLU A 663 -24.86 19.09 -38.16
CA GLU A 663 -23.49 19.26 -38.64
C GLU A 663 -22.50 18.45 -37.77
N GLU A 664 -22.66 18.45 -36.44
CA GLU A 664 -21.84 17.67 -35.53
C GLU A 664 -22.04 16.16 -35.74
N LEU A 665 -23.28 15.74 -36.02
CA LEU A 665 -23.54 14.34 -36.36
C LEU A 665 -22.94 13.93 -37.70
N ALA A 666 -23.01 14.83 -38.70
CA ALA A 666 -22.41 14.59 -40.01
C ALA A 666 -20.86 14.49 -39.98
N ALA A 667 -20.21 15.22 -39.06
CA ALA A 667 -18.77 15.22 -38.84
C ALA A 667 -18.30 14.12 -37.89
N ALA A 668 -19.19 13.36 -37.27
CA ALA A 668 -18.86 12.33 -36.28
C ALA A 668 -18.19 11.11 -36.97
N PRO A 669 -17.39 10.33 -36.23
CA PRO A 669 -16.78 9.09 -36.74
C PRO A 669 -17.81 8.15 -37.35
N ALA A 670 -17.38 7.42 -38.39
CA ALA A 670 -18.29 6.57 -39.16
C ALA A 670 -19.08 5.58 -38.27
N GLY A 671 -20.37 5.40 -38.61
CA GLY A 671 -21.26 4.51 -37.87
C GLY A 671 -21.76 5.09 -36.54
N THR A 672 -21.53 6.38 -36.25
CA THR A 672 -22.08 7.04 -35.05
C THR A 672 -23.60 7.13 -35.20
N GLN A 673 -24.32 6.50 -34.29
CA GLN A 673 -25.77 6.50 -34.23
C GLN A 673 -26.28 7.56 -33.26
N ALA A 674 -27.39 8.18 -33.61
CA ALA A 674 -28.11 9.12 -32.76
C ALA A 674 -29.61 9.10 -33.10
N LYS A 675 -30.47 9.64 -32.26
CA LYS A 675 -31.89 9.77 -32.50
C LYS A 675 -32.38 11.18 -32.11
N PRO A 676 -33.51 11.65 -32.62
CA PRO A 676 -34.04 12.96 -32.23
C PRO A 676 -34.17 13.10 -30.71
N ALA A 677 -33.71 14.22 -30.15
CA ALA A 677 -33.80 14.47 -28.71
C ALA A 677 -35.27 14.71 -28.29
N ILE A 678 -35.65 14.14 -27.14
CA ILE A 678 -37.00 14.24 -26.58
C ILE A 678 -37.04 15.39 -25.55
N GLY A 679 -37.85 16.41 -25.83
CA GLY A 679 -38.08 17.58 -25.00
C GLY A 679 -38.28 18.84 -25.85
N LYS A 680 -39.16 19.74 -25.44
CA LYS A 680 -39.47 20.96 -26.20
C LYS A 680 -38.23 21.84 -26.38
N GLU A 681 -37.45 21.99 -25.32
CA GLU A 681 -36.18 22.78 -25.29
C GLU A 681 -35.04 22.11 -26.05
N LEU A 682 -35.16 20.81 -26.33
CA LEU A 682 -34.13 20.00 -27.02
C LEU A 682 -34.49 19.78 -28.51
N ALA A 683 -35.54 20.44 -28.98
CA ALA A 683 -35.96 20.30 -30.37
C ALA A 683 -34.85 20.76 -31.33
N GLY A 684 -34.61 19.99 -32.39
CA GLY A 684 -33.55 20.25 -33.34
C GLY A 684 -32.20 19.58 -33.02
N TYR A 685 -32.04 19.02 -31.84
CA TYR A 685 -30.84 18.26 -31.50
C TYR A 685 -31.01 16.75 -31.69
N LYS A 686 -29.89 16.08 -31.90
CA LYS A 686 -29.77 14.60 -31.87
C LYS A 686 -29.20 14.16 -30.54
N PHE A 687 -29.80 13.13 -29.97
CA PHE A 687 -29.40 12.55 -28.68
C PHE A 687 -28.60 11.28 -28.89
N ARG A 688 -27.52 11.14 -28.13
CA ARG A 688 -26.72 9.91 -28.03
C ARG A 688 -26.34 9.63 -26.58
N ILE A 689 -26.38 8.37 -26.19
CA ILE A 689 -25.63 7.88 -25.04
C ILE A 689 -24.25 7.41 -25.53
N GLN A 690 -23.19 7.97 -25.00
CA GLN A 690 -21.80 7.59 -25.29
C GLN A 690 -21.16 6.94 -24.09
N VAL A 691 -20.45 5.85 -24.34
CA VAL A 691 -19.65 5.11 -23.34
C VAL A 691 -18.18 5.34 -23.66
N SER A 692 -17.36 5.54 -22.62
CA SER A 692 -15.89 5.41 -22.67
C SER A 692 -15.54 3.98 -22.31
N PRO A 693 -15.18 3.11 -23.24
CA PRO A 693 -14.96 1.70 -22.96
C PRO A 693 -13.73 1.46 -22.08
N LEU A 694 -12.67 2.24 -22.27
CA LEU A 694 -11.42 2.10 -21.50
C LEU A 694 -11.50 2.64 -20.05
N ASP A 695 -12.46 3.54 -19.78
CA ASP A 695 -12.69 4.09 -18.44
C ASP A 695 -13.83 3.38 -17.69
N CYS A 696 -14.57 2.52 -18.39
CA CYS A 696 -15.63 1.70 -17.79
C CYS A 696 -15.04 0.59 -16.92
N THR A 697 -15.62 0.36 -15.73
CA THR A 697 -15.21 -0.73 -14.82
C THR A 697 -16.05 -2.00 -14.96
N GLY A 698 -17.02 -2.03 -15.88
CA GLY A 698 -17.84 -3.20 -16.19
C GLY A 698 -18.85 -3.61 -15.11
N CYS A 699 -19.23 -2.70 -14.20
CA CYS A 699 -20.09 -3.03 -13.05
C CYS A 699 -21.54 -3.42 -13.41
N GLY A 700 -22.05 -3.05 -14.59
CA GLY A 700 -23.41 -3.38 -15.06
C GLY A 700 -24.54 -2.49 -14.53
N ASN A 701 -24.32 -1.61 -13.54
CA ASN A 701 -25.37 -0.79 -12.93
C ASN A 701 -26.23 -0.03 -13.95
N CYS A 702 -25.62 0.48 -15.03
CA CYS A 702 -26.31 1.22 -16.08
C CYS A 702 -27.30 0.34 -16.88
N ALA A 703 -26.94 -0.92 -17.11
CA ALA A 703 -27.82 -1.90 -17.75
C ALA A 703 -28.95 -2.35 -16.82
N ASP A 704 -28.63 -2.57 -15.53
CA ASP A 704 -29.62 -3.02 -14.53
C ASP A 704 -30.69 -1.96 -14.27
N VAL A 705 -30.31 -0.69 -14.12
CA VAL A 705 -31.23 0.41 -13.82
C VAL A 705 -32.06 0.83 -15.04
N CYS A 706 -31.71 0.43 -16.26
CA CYS A 706 -32.41 0.85 -17.47
C CYS A 706 -33.89 0.45 -17.41
N PRO A 707 -34.84 1.44 -17.43
CA PRO A 707 -36.26 1.16 -17.28
C PRO A 707 -36.94 0.80 -18.59
N ALA A 708 -36.22 0.85 -19.73
CA ALA A 708 -36.77 0.51 -21.02
C ALA A 708 -37.33 -0.91 -21.07
N LYS A 709 -38.48 -1.13 -21.71
CA LYS A 709 -39.14 -2.43 -21.81
C LYS A 709 -38.20 -3.52 -22.37
N THR A 710 -37.46 -3.16 -23.44
CA THR A 710 -36.28 -3.88 -23.92
C THR A 710 -35.08 -3.03 -23.52
N LYS A 711 -34.10 -3.62 -22.80
CA LYS A 711 -32.93 -2.89 -22.28
C LYS A 711 -32.24 -2.09 -23.40
N ALA A 712 -31.99 -0.81 -23.15
CA ALA A 712 -31.23 0.05 -24.05
C ALA A 712 -29.73 -0.05 -23.89
N LEU A 713 -29.25 -0.81 -22.88
CA LEU A 713 -27.84 -1.10 -22.64
C LEU A 713 -27.66 -2.60 -22.46
N VAL A 714 -26.76 -3.17 -23.24
CA VAL A 714 -26.44 -4.60 -23.22
C VAL A 714 -24.93 -4.75 -23.01
N MET A 715 -24.55 -5.51 -22.00
CA MET A 715 -23.12 -5.74 -21.72
C MET A 715 -22.49 -6.61 -22.81
N ARG A 716 -21.38 -6.14 -23.40
CA ARG A 716 -20.63 -6.79 -24.49
C ARG A 716 -19.15 -6.85 -24.16
N PRO A 717 -18.40 -7.82 -24.70
CA PRO A 717 -16.95 -7.87 -24.53
C PRO A 717 -16.29 -6.55 -24.93
N LEU A 718 -15.34 -6.08 -24.11
CA LEU A 718 -14.62 -4.82 -24.30
C LEU A 718 -14.07 -4.68 -25.73
N GLU A 719 -13.43 -5.73 -26.24
CA GLU A 719 -12.80 -5.72 -27.59
C GLU A 719 -13.81 -5.37 -28.71
N SER A 720 -15.06 -5.84 -28.59
CA SER A 720 -16.10 -5.56 -29.56
C SER A 720 -16.57 -4.10 -29.53
N GLN A 721 -16.24 -3.35 -28.49
CA GLN A 721 -16.67 -1.98 -28.26
C GLN A 721 -15.53 -0.95 -28.38
N MET A 722 -14.34 -1.33 -28.79
CA MET A 722 -13.20 -0.42 -28.91
C MET A 722 -13.40 0.71 -29.91
N VAL A 723 -14.28 0.53 -30.87
CA VAL A 723 -14.69 1.60 -31.81
C VAL A 723 -15.34 2.80 -31.11
N GLU A 724 -15.92 2.59 -29.93
CA GLU A 724 -16.54 3.64 -29.12
C GLU A 724 -15.53 4.60 -28.50
N GLU A 725 -14.25 4.23 -28.40
CA GLU A 725 -13.21 5.14 -27.87
C GLU A 725 -12.99 6.36 -28.78
N ASN A 726 -12.91 6.17 -30.09
CA ASN A 726 -12.81 7.29 -31.03
C ASN A 726 -14.08 8.17 -31.01
N ARG A 727 -15.25 7.55 -30.85
CA ARG A 727 -16.53 8.26 -30.71
C ARG A 727 -16.59 9.03 -29.40
N TRP A 728 -16.07 8.45 -28.29
CA TRP A 728 -15.95 9.14 -27.01
C TRP A 728 -15.11 10.40 -27.13
N GLU A 729 -13.91 10.30 -27.71
CA GLU A 729 -13.04 11.47 -27.91
C GLU A 729 -13.73 12.58 -28.70
N TYR A 730 -14.47 12.21 -29.77
CA TYR A 730 -15.22 13.16 -30.55
C TYR A 730 -16.32 13.83 -29.73
N MET A 731 -17.13 13.06 -29.00
CA MET A 731 -18.21 13.58 -28.17
C MET A 731 -17.67 14.51 -27.07
N ASP A 732 -16.68 14.10 -26.35
CA ASP A 732 -16.13 14.86 -25.22
C ASP A 732 -15.40 16.15 -25.66
N LYS A 733 -14.57 16.08 -26.73
CA LYS A 733 -13.72 17.20 -27.14
C LYS A 733 -14.34 18.11 -28.19
N LYS A 734 -15.26 17.62 -29.07
CA LYS A 734 -15.78 18.38 -30.19
C LYS A 734 -17.26 18.75 -30.01
N VAL A 735 -18.09 17.83 -29.56
CA VAL A 735 -19.53 18.10 -29.30
C VAL A 735 -19.70 18.85 -27.98
N GLY A 736 -19.00 18.39 -26.93
CA GLY A 736 -19.00 19.02 -25.60
C GLY A 736 -20.36 18.99 -24.89
N TYR A 737 -20.48 19.81 -23.84
CA TYR A 737 -21.66 19.87 -22.96
C TYR A 737 -22.45 21.17 -23.19
N LYS A 738 -23.64 21.05 -23.70
CA LYS A 738 -24.46 22.20 -24.07
C LYS A 738 -25.40 22.61 -22.94
N LYS A 739 -25.34 23.85 -22.49
CA LYS A 739 -26.21 24.44 -21.45
C LYS A 739 -27.56 24.85 -22.00
N ILE A 740 -28.39 23.89 -22.49
CA ILE A 740 -29.66 24.12 -23.12
C ILE A 740 -30.84 24.06 -22.14
N VAL A 741 -30.71 23.22 -21.13
CA VAL A 741 -31.74 22.95 -20.12
C VAL A 741 -31.20 23.17 -18.72
N GLU A 742 -32.06 23.62 -17.82
CA GLU A 742 -31.72 23.75 -16.39
C GLU A 742 -31.54 22.36 -15.74
N PRO A 743 -30.50 22.15 -14.92
CA PRO A 743 -30.21 20.85 -14.31
C PRO A 743 -31.11 20.53 -13.09
N ASN A 744 -32.40 20.78 -13.18
CA ASN A 744 -33.39 20.72 -12.11
C ASN A 744 -34.04 19.36 -11.89
N ASN A 745 -33.66 18.36 -12.66
CA ASN A 745 -34.16 16.99 -12.55
C ASN A 745 -33.11 15.99 -13.01
N VAL A 746 -33.33 14.68 -12.75
CA VAL A 746 -32.37 13.60 -13.08
C VAL A 746 -31.94 13.63 -14.55
N LYS A 747 -32.87 13.77 -15.48
CA LYS A 747 -32.55 13.77 -16.91
C LYS A 747 -31.68 14.97 -17.30
N ASN A 748 -32.06 16.15 -16.87
CA ASN A 748 -31.43 17.38 -17.30
C ASN A 748 -30.07 17.60 -16.66
N SER A 749 -29.89 17.19 -15.39
CA SER A 749 -28.62 17.31 -14.68
C SER A 749 -27.47 16.56 -15.38
N GLN A 750 -27.78 15.50 -16.11
CA GLN A 750 -26.77 14.66 -16.75
C GLN A 750 -26.23 15.25 -18.08
N PHE A 751 -26.84 16.30 -18.61
CA PHE A 751 -26.28 17.06 -19.73
C PHE A 751 -25.20 18.06 -19.30
N THR A 752 -25.05 18.28 -17.98
CA THR A 752 -23.95 19.09 -17.42
C THR A 752 -22.67 18.27 -17.33
N GLN A 753 -21.53 18.89 -17.67
CA GLN A 753 -20.22 18.23 -17.55
C GLN A 753 -20.00 17.76 -16.11
N PRO A 754 -19.72 16.49 -15.86
CA PRO A 754 -19.28 16.04 -14.54
C PRO A 754 -17.87 16.56 -14.26
N LEU A 755 -17.67 17.14 -13.07
CA LEU A 755 -16.34 17.60 -12.63
C LEU A 755 -15.70 16.63 -11.62
N PHE A 756 -16.13 15.38 -11.68
CA PHE A 756 -15.58 14.22 -11.01
C PHE A 756 -15.74 13.01 -11.95
N GLU A 757 -14.64 12.46 -12.43
CA GLU A 757 -14.67 11.43 -13.47
C GLU A 757 -13.54 10.41 -13.32
N PHE A 758 -13.78 9.17 -13.74
CA PHE A 758 -12.80 8.08 -13.86
C PHE A 758 -12.00 7.79 -12.57
N SER A 759 -12.67 7.90 -11.44
CA SER A 759 -12.06 7.70 -10.12
C SER A 759 -11.59 6.26 -9.91
N GLY A 760 -10.67 6.07 -8.94
CA GLY A 760 -10.23 4.76 -8.46
C GLY A 760 -11.22 4.03 -7.54
N ALA A 761 -12.50 4.43 -7.53
CA ALA A 761 -13.54 3.79 -6.72
C ALA A 761 -13.85 2.36 -7.18
N CYS A 762 -14.49 1.58 -6.31
CA CYS A 762 -14.93 0.22 -6.62
C CYS A 762 -15.87 0.19 -7.83
N ALA A 763 -15.85 -0.91 -8.58
CA ALA A 763 -16.85 -1.19 -9.60
C ALA A 763 -18.24 -1.25 -8.93
N GLY A 764 -19.17 -0.40 -9.37
CA GLY A 764 -20.51 -0.30 -8.76
C GLY A 764 -20.57 0.48 -7.45
N CYS A 765 -19.58 1.32 -7.14
CA CYS A 765 -19.59 2.19 -5.96
C CYS A 765 -20.90 2.96 -5.84
N GLY A 766 -21.54 2.89 -4.64
CA GLY A 766 -22.81 3.59 -4.39
C GLY A 766 -22.64 5.05 -3.94
N GLU A 767 -21.40 5.49 -3.64
CA GLU A 767 -21.10 6.82 -3.11
C GLU A 767 -20.73 7.83 -4.23
N THR A 768 -19.89 7.44 -5.17
CA THR A 768 -19.34 8.33 -6.19
C THR A 768 -20.38 8.93 -7.17
N PRO A 769 -21.55 8.30 -7.45
CA PRO A 769 -22.61 8.96 -8.18
C PRO A 769 -23.13 10.26 -7.53
N TYR A 770 -23.16 10.31 -6.19
CA TYR A 770 -23.54 11.53 -5.45
C TYR A 770 -22.49 12.63 -5.60
N ILE A 771 -21.21 12.27 -5.49
CA ILE A 771 -20.10 13.21 -5.68
C ILE A 771 -20.13 13.78 -7.10
N LYS A 772 -20.34 12.93 -8.10
CA LYS A 772 -20.49 13.34 -9.49
C LYS A 772 -21.65 14.33 -9.65
N LEU A 773 -22.84 14.04 -9.11
CA LEU A 773 -23.99 14.92 -9.18
C LEU A 773 -23.73 16.28 -8.53
N ILE A 774 -23.16 16.30 -7.33
CA ILE A 774 -22.81 17.53 -6.63
C ILE A 774 -21.80 18.34 -7.45
N SER A 775 -20.82 17.68 -8.06
CA SER A 775 -19.83 18.33 -8.94
C SER A 775 -20.46 18.91 -10.21
N GLN A 776 -21.50 18.26 -10.77
CA GLN A 776 -22.25 18.79 -11.92
C GLN A 776 -23.04 20.05 -11.56
N LEU A 777 -23.58 20.13 -10.34
CA LEU A 777 -24.44 21.23 -9.90
C LEU A 777 -23.65 22.42 -9.32
N PHE A 778 -22.56 22.16 -8.61
CA PHE A 778 -21.84 23.15 -7.82
C PHE A 778 -20.33 23.19 -8.05
N GLY A 779 -19.75 22.26 -8.81
CA GLY A 779 -18.32 22.00 -8.90
C GLY A 779 -17.44 23.21 -9.25
N GLU A 780 -17.92 24.14 -10.09
CA GLU A 780 -17.17 25.34 -10.49
C GLU A 780 -16.88 26.34 -9.34
N ARG A 781 -17.53 26.14 -8.19
CA ARG A 781 -17.37 26.99 -6.98
C ARG A 781 -17.23 26.17 -5.69
N MET A 782 -16.95 24.89 -5.81
CA MET A 782 -16.92 23.95 -4.70
C MET A 782 -15.50 23.84 -4.10
N MET A 783 -15.41 23.91 -2.79
CA MET A 783 -14.26 23.53 -2.00
C MET A 783 -14.62 22.28 -1.19
N VAL A 784 -13.76 21.30 -1.18
CA VAL A 784 -13.99 20.00 -0.54
C VAL A 784 -13.00 19.81 0.60
N ALA A 785 -13.51 19.76 1.82
CA ALA A 785 -12.79 19.29 2.99
C ALA A 785 -13.05 17.78 3.12
N ASN A 786 -12.02 16.97 2.88
CA ASN A 786 -12.16 15.51 2.87
C ASN A 786 -11.55 14.89 4.13
N ALA A 787 -12.20 13.87 4.68
CA ALA A 787 -11.67 13.02 5.73
C ALA A 787 -10.96 11.80 5.17
N THR A 788 -9.99 11.26 5.90
CA THR A 788 -9.32 10.00 5.53
C THR A 788 -10.33 8.84 5.51
N GLY A 789 -10.40 8.15 4.37
CA GLY A 789 -11.31 7.02 4.15
C GLY A 789 -11.37 6.62 2.67
N CYS A 790 -12.48 6.02 2.23
CA CYS A 790 -12.67 5.71 0.80
C CYS A 790 -12.56 6.95 -0.08
N SER A 791 -13.10 8.08 0.38
CA SER A 791 -13.11 9.34 -0.35
C SER A 791 -11.72 9.95 -0.56
N SER A 792 -10.77 9.71 0.33
CA SER A 792 -9.36 10.09 0.10
C SER A 792 -8.71 9.22 -0.99
N ILE A 793 -9.08 7.95 -1.05
CA ILE A 793 -8.51 7.01 -2.02
C ILE A 793 -9.10 7.23 -3.43
N TYR A 794 -10.42 7.32 -3.59
CA TYR A 794 -10.98 7.56 -4.91
C TYR A 794 -10.88 9.03 -5.34
N GLY A 795 -10.71 9.96 -4.41
CA GLY A 795 -10.68 11.40 -4.68
C GLY A 795 -9.29 11.99 -4.91
N GLY A 796 -8.23 11.37 -4.39
CA GLY A 796 -6.89 11.94 -4.43
C GLY A 796 -5.76 10.92 -4.23
N SER A 797 -5.83 9.74 -4.82
CA SER A 797 -4.72 8.79 -4.83
C SER A 797 -3.85 9.02 -6.06
N ALA A 798 -2.71 9.70 -5.89
CA ALA A 798 -1.77 9.94 -6.98
C ALA A 798 -1.37 8.61 -7.68
N PRO A 799 -1.31 8.58 -9.01
CA PRO A 799 -1.46 9.70 -9.95
C PRO A 799 -2.89 10.02 -10.38
N SER A 800 -3.92 9.35 -9.83
CA SER A 800 -5.32 9.48 -10.22
C SER A 800 -6.01 10.60 -9.45
N THR A 801 -6.24 11.74 -10.08
CA THR A 801 -7.04 12.83 -9.54
C THR A 801 -8.31 12.99 -10.39
N PRO A 802 -9.47 12.50 -9.88
CA PRO A 802 -10.70 12.48 -10.65
C PRO A 802 -11.46 13.80 -10.68
N TYR A 803 -11.24 14.69 -9.71
CA TYR A 803 -11.77 16.05 -9.76
C TYR A 803 -11.12 16.81 -10.92
N CYS A 804 -11.95 17.42 -11.77
CA CYS A 804 -11.48 18.07 -12.99
C CYS A 804 -12.16 19.44 -13.18
N THR A 805 -11.75 20.15 -14.21
CA THR A 805 -12.25 21.50 -14.51
C THR A 805 -13.28 21.50 -15.63
N ASN A 806 -14.19 22.43 -15.57
CA ASN A 806 -15.10 22.75 -16.66
C ASN A 806 -14.31 23.26 -17.87
N TYR A 807 -14.58 22.72 -19.06
CA TYR A 807 -13.81 23.04 -20.27
C TYR A 807 -13.96 24.49 -20.74
N GLU A 808 -15.07 25.15 -20.42
CA GLU A 808 -15.32 26.55 -20.82
C GLU A 808 -14.73 27.55 -19.82
N SER A 809 -14.98 27.32 -18.51
CA SER A 809 -14.59 28.28 -17.47
C SER A 809 -13.21 28.03 -16.85
N GLY A 810 -12.65 26.83 -17.03
CA GLY A 810 -11.41 26.40 -16.37
C GLY A 810 -11.55 26.22 -14.85
N ARG A 811 -12.77 26.35 -14.29
CA ARG A 811 -13.05 26.21 -12.86
C ARG A 811 -13.48 24.78 -12.52
N GLY A 812 -13.20 24.36 -11.30
CA GLY A 812 -13.61 23.04 -10.81
C GLY A 812 -13.42 22.92 -9.30
N PRO A 813 -13.78 21.74 -8.72
CA PRO A 813 -13.64 21.52 -7.29
C PRO A 813 -12.18 21.65 -6.84
N ALA A 814 -11.96 22.42 -5.78
CA ALA A 814 -10.70 22.43 -5.03
C ALA A 814 -10.84 21.44 -3.85
N TRP A 815 -9.91 20.52 -3.72
CA TRP A 815 -9.99 19.42 -2.77
C TRP A 815 -8.75 19.36 -1.89
N ALA A 816 -8.96 19.19 -0.59
CA ALA A 816 -7.88 18.94 0.35
C ALA A 816 -8.30 17.85 1.34
N ASN A 817 -7.34 17.01 1.73
CA ASN A 817 -7.54 15.90 2.66
C ASN A 817 -7.00 16.27 4.03
N SER A 818 -7.79 16.00 5.07
CA SER A 818 -7.40 16.11 6.46
C SER A 818 -7.45 14.75 7.15
N LEU A 819 -7.23 14.72 8.47
CA LEU A 819 -7.38 13.52 9.28
C LEU A 819 -8.88 13.20 9.47
N PHE A 820 -9.18 11.95 9.79
CA PHE A 820 -10.57 11.54 10.06
C PHE A 820 -11.16 12.27 11.26
N GLU A 821 -10.36 12.47 12.30
CA GLU A 821 -10.77 12.96 13.61
C GLU A 821 -11.03 14.47 13.64
N ASP A 822 -10.45 15.24 12.73
CA ASP A 822 -10.50 16.72 12.72
C ASP A 822 -11.25 17.32 11.51
N ASN A 823 -11.91 16.49 10.71
CA ASN A 823 -12.45 16.95 9.43
C ASN A 823 -13.54 18.02 9.56
N ALA A 824 -14.33 17.97 10.61
CA ALA A 824 -15.37 18.99 10.87
C ALA A 824 -14.74 20.36 11.12
N GLU A 825 -13.70 20.40 11.97
CA GLU A 825 -12.96 21.62 12.31
C GLU A 825 -12.14 22.12 11.12
N PHE A 826 -11.55 21.22 10.33
CA PHE A 826 -10.85 21.56 9.09
C PHE A 826 -11.79 22.24 8.10
N GLY A 827 -12.95 21.64 7.84
CA GLY A 827 -13.96 22.23 6.96
C GLY A 827 -14.50 23.57 7.47
N PHE A 828 -14.72 23.70 8.79
CA PHE A 828 -15.11 24.96 9.41
C PHE A 828 -14.01 26.02 9.23
N GLY A 829 -12.76 25.68 9.46
CA GLY A 829 -11.61 26.56 9.27
C GLY A 829 -11.50 27.07 7.82
N MET A 830 -11.68 26.18 6.84
CA MET A 830 -11.71 26.56 5.41
C MET A 830 -12.84 27.55 5.10
N ALA A 831 -14.04 27.29 5.62
CA ALA A 831 -15.21 28.15 5.41
C ALA A 831 -15.02 29.53 6.06
N GLU A 832 -14.55 29.59 7.31
CA GLU A 832 -14.31 30.83 8.02
C GLU A 832 -13.19 31.65 7.37
N GLY A 833 -12.08 31.00 6.98
CA GLY A 833 -10.99 31.65 6.25
C GLY A 833 -11.46 32.28 4.94
N ALA A 834 -12.24 31.56 4.15
CA ALA A 834 -12.81 32.06 2.90
C ALA A 834 -13.78 33.24 3.13
N ASN A 835 -14.62 33.16 4.18
CA ASN A 835 -15.55 34.23 4.52
C ASN A 835 -14.78 35.49 4.96
N ARG A 836 -13.76 35.40 5.78
CA ARG A 836 -12.91 36.55 6.19
C ARG A 836 -12.21 37.21 5.00
N LEU A 837 -11.71 36.43 4.06
CA LEU A 837 -11.13 36.97 2.83
C LEU A 837 -12.16 37.70 1.99
N ARG A 838 -13.38 37.17 1.84
CA ARG A 838 -14.49 37.83 1.14
C ARG A 838 -14.89 39.16 1.81
N GLU A 839 -15.03 39.15 3.15
CA GLU A 839 -15.34 40.36 3.92
C GLU A 839 -14.24 41.42 3.74
N ARG A 840 -12.95 41.00 3.75
CA ARG A 840 -11.83 41.89 3.49
C ARG A 840 -11.89 42.54 2.11
N VAL A 841 -12.13 41.71 1.07
CA VAL A 841 -12.25 42.20 -0.31
C VAL A 841 -13.43 43.17 -0.44
N LYS A 842 -14.58 42.83 0.16
CA LYS A 842 -15.78 43.68 0.17
C LYS A 842 -15.47 45.02 0.81
N ARG A 843 -14.88 45.03 1.99
CA ARG A 843 -14.49 46.27 2.68
C ARG A 843 -13.51 47.10 1.84
N LEU A 844 -12.46 46.49 1.29
CA LEU A 844 -11.50 47.20 0.42
C LEU A 844 -12.14 47.77 -0.85
N ALA A 845 -13.12 47.06 -1.41
CA ALA A 845 -13.87 47.56 -2.55
C ALA A 845 -14.75 48.78 -2.16
N GLU A 846 -15.43 48.69 -1.01
CA GLU A 846 -16.23 49.78 -0.45
C GLU A 846 -15.38 51.03 -0.15
N GLU A 847 -14.22 50.87 0.50
CA GLU A 847 -13.28 51.94 0.82
C GLU A 847 -12.69 52.62 -0.43
N ASN A 848 -12.57 51.91 -1.54
CA ASN A 848 -11.99 52.37 -2.79
C ASN A 848 -13.04 52.58 -3.92
N LEU A 849 -14.32 52.60 -3.59
CA LEU A 849 -15.41 52.62 -4.58
C LEU A 849 -15.24 53.76 -5.60
N ASN A 850 -14.83 54.96 -5.16
CA ASN A 850 -14.64 56.09 -6.02
C ASN A 850 -13.44 55.98 -7.00
N SER A 851 -12.57 55.03 -6.82
CA SER A 851 -11.42 54.73 -7.71
C SER A 851 -11.78 53.80 -8.88
N PHE A 852 -12.93 53.18 -8.82
CA PHE A 852 -13.39 52.26 -9.87
C PHE A 852 -14.15 53.01 -10.97
N SER A 853 -14.19 52.43 -12.17
CA SER A 853 -15.05 52.96 -13.27
C SER A 853 -16.52 52.90 -12.89
N ALA A 854 -17.34 53.76 -13.48
CA ALA A 854 -18.79 53.77 -13.23
C ALA A 854 -19.44 52.41 -13.45
N ASP A 855 -19.04 51.67 -14.47
CA ASP A 855 -19.52 50.29 -14.78
C ASP A 855 -19.12 49.26 -13.69
N THR A 856 -17.98 49.47 -13.03
CA THR A 856 -17.48 48.58 -11.94
C THR A 856 -18.14 48.95 -10.60
N GLN A 857 -18.58 50.17 -10.41
CA GLN A 857 -19.31 50.62 -9.22
C GLN A 857 -20.74 50.14 -9.18
N ALA A 858 -21.39 49.92 -10.35
CA ALA A 858 -22.72 49.36 -10.47
C ALA A 858 -22.71 47.84 -10.25
#